data_089efd395d9aa24d8550604a6f016d8b
#
_entry.id   089efd395d9aa24d8550604a6f016d8b
#
_cell.length_a   1.000
_cell.length_b   1.000
_cell.length_c   1.000
_cell.angle_alpha   90.00
_cell.angle_beta   90.00
_cell.angle_gamma   90.00
#
_symmetry.space_group_name_H-M   'P 1'
#
loop_
_entity.id
_entity.type
_entity.pdbx_description
1 polymer ?
#
loop_
_entity_poly.entity_id
_entity_poly.type
_entity_poly.pdbx_seq_one_letter_code
_entity_poly.pdbx_strand_id
1 'polypeptide(L)'
;MNKLSVRARALSLAAILVAVLLALPAILIVADHGLHTRADVAAVDRMAISLGPATDVAEPVARLRTELVELADAVLMNRLALLGTGGFVLLLAALAVAWRIARSVEAGIDSVREVAARLAAGEWSRPVSGFDGGPAGDIAASLESLREGLLRRESAARWLDVMLDSMSDAVFVTSPEGRIKRVNAAATELTGWSLDELFGRDVTTLVAEQDRERFNVEQASQETAELTIRTRAGQTIPVSLSGSRLAAPDPQFEGCLFVARNITERKRAERRIRYLARYDSLTKVPNRMQFQHSLQQAIARARRSGRGLALLYIDLDRFKEVNDTFGHAAGDRALEILSERLIAQLPKETMLGRLAGDEFGLFIENLDGAQDCRPATAAIARELLEQIARPFHLGSHELYVSASIGIAFCPGDADNVVDLIRNADAAMYHSKQNGGNSHTFYVAEMNAVAVERLMLKSKLRRAIERDELVMLYQPKVDLRDGRLVGSEALLRWRLPGHGDIPPSQFIPLAEESNLILDVGAWVLRRVCRDYRQWQDSVAEPGRVSINLSLKQLRQAEFIPRFRSVFDDYGVSPQHFELEITETTLMTDARRMVRLLDELRAMGVHLSIDDFGTGYSSLAALQQFPVGTLKIDQTFVRHATVSRDDAALVRTIVEMGRNLNLEVLAEGIETVEQLAFLRGLGCHYGQGQLFGEAMAADDLLALMVDQARGERRFAALFG
;
A
#
# COMPACT_ATOMS: atom_id res chain seq x y z
N MET A 1 -18.58 -57.77 35.33
CA MET A 1 -17.76 -56.76 34.68
C MET A 1 -18.13 -55.39 35.22
N ASN A 2 -17.26 -54.89 36.03
CA ASN A 2 -17.03 -53.55 36.51
C ASN A 2 -18.18 -52.50 36.60
N LYS A 3 -18.76 -52.42 37.79
CA LYS A 3 -19.42 -51.23 38.29
C LYS A 3 -18.33 -50.25 38.74
N LEU A 4 -17.69 -49.58 37.82
CA LEU A 4 -16.97 -48.36 38.15
C LEU A 4 -17.99 -47.36 38.72
N SER A 5 -17.73 -46.84 39.94
CA SER A 5 -18.62 -45.87 40.59
C SER A 5 -18.87 -44.69 39.64
N VAL A 6 -20.03 -44.05 39.73
CA VAL A 6 -20.37 -42.85 38.95
C VAL A 6 -19.27 -41.80 39.04
N ARG A 7 -18.56 -41.76 40.16
CA ARG A 7 -17.37 -40.91 40.42
C ARG A 7 -16.22 -41.23 39.46
N ALA A 8 -15.89 -42.50 39.26
CA ALA A 8 -14.78 -42.91 38.40
C ALA A 8 -15.09 -42.66 36.91
N ARG A 9 -16.36 -42.78 36.49
CA ARG A 9 -16.79 -42.47 35.11
C ARG A 9 -16.80 -40.97 34.83
N ALA A 10 -17.26 -40.14 35.77
CA ALA A 10 -17.24 -38.68 35.62
C ALA A 10 -15.80 -38.11 35.55
N LEU A 11 -14.90 -38.67 36.40
CA LEU A 11 -13.49 -38.28 36.38
C LEU A 11 -12.76 -38.71 35.11
N SER A 12 -13.06 -39.95 34.61
CA SER A 12 -12.44 -40.39 33.37
C SER A 12 -12.95 -39.63 32.14
N LEU A 13 -14.25 -39.28 32.08
CA LEU A 13 -14.80 -38.49 30.99
C LEU A 13 -14.25 -37.06 30.98
N ALA A 14 -14.13 -36.44 32.15
CA ALA A 14 -13.53 -35.10 32.28
C ALA A 14 -12.06 -35.11 31.86
N ALA A 15 -11.29 -36.13 32.26
CA ALA A 15 -9.89 -36.27 31.87
C ALA A 15 -9.70 -36.46 30.35
N ILE A 16 -10.54 -37.31 29.72
CA ILE A 16 -10.52 -37.51 28.27
C ILE A 16 -10.88 -36.23 27.52
N LEU A 17 -11.91 -35.51 27.97
CA LEU A 17 -12.33 -34.25 27.31
C LEU A 17 -11.23 -33.21 27.37
N VAL A 18 -10.56 -33.05 28.52
CA VAL A 18 -9.43 -32.13 28.69
C VAL A 18 -8.24 -32.55 27.84
N ALA A 19 -7.94 -33.88 27.77
CA ALA A 19 -6.86 -34.37 26.92
C ALA A 19 -7.09 -34.06 25.44
N VAL A 20 -8.32 -34.22 24.94
CA VAL A 20 -8.69 -33.92 23.55
C VAL A 20 -8.63 -32.39 23.28
N LEU A 21 -9.14 -31.56 24.22
CA LEU A 21 -9.12 -30.11 24.11
C LEU A 21 -7.69 -29.52 24.12
N LEU A 22 -6.73 -30.22 24.74
CA LEU A 22 -5.34 -29.82 24.78
C LEU A 22 -4.52 -30.36 23.61
N ALA A 23 -4.85 -31.58 23.14
CA ALA A 23 -4.14 -32.23 22.04
C ALA A 23 -4.37 -31.52 20.70
N LEU A 24 -5.60 -31.06 20.44
CA LEU A 24 -5.95 -30.43 19.16
C LEU A 24 -5.22 -29.10 18.92
N PRO A 25 -5.20 -28.14 19.87
CA PRO A 25 -4.41 -26.92 19.74
C PRO A 25 -2.91 -27.20 19.68
N ALA A 26 -2.40 -28.17 20.42
CA ALA A 26 -0.99 -28.53 20.38
C ALA A 26 -0.59 -29.09 19.02
N ILE A 27 -1.41 -29.93 18.40
CA ILE A 27 -1.21 -30.46 17.05
C ILE A 27 -1.27 -29.35 16.03
N LEU A 28 -2.24 -28.41 16.16
CA LEU A 28 -2.35 -27.24 15.27
C LEU A 28 -1.15 -26.30 15.38
N ILE A 29 -0.67 -26.06 16.60
CA ILE A 29 0.51 -25.22 16.84
C ILE A 29 1.77 -25.85 16.25
N VAL A 30 1.94 -27.18 16.39
CA VAL A 30 3.08 -27.91 15.81
C VAL A 30 3.00 -27.91 14.27
N ALA A 31 1.79 -28.10 13.72
CA ALA A 31 1.58 -28.09 12.27
C ALA A 31 1.81 -26.68 11.67
N ASP A 32 1.27 -25.64 12.30
CA ASP A 32 1.44 -24.25 11.92
C ASP A 32 2.91 -23.84 12.02
N HIS A 33 3.57 -24.20 13.10
CA HIS A 33 5.01 -23.99 13.29
C HIS A 33 5.83 -24.66 12.18
N GLY A 34 5.55 -25.92 11.87
CA GLY A 34 6.24 -26.64 10.81
C GLY A 34 6.03 -26.03 9.42
N LEU A 35 4.87 -25.44 9.16
CA LEU A 35 4.58 -24.72 7.91
C LEU A 35 5.34 -23.39 7.84
N HIS A 36 5.30 -22.58 8.88
CA HIS A 36 5.99 -21.30 8.92
C HIS A 36 7.50 -21.46 8.91
N THR A 37 8.05 -22.35 9.73
CA THR A 37 9.50 -22.62 9.74
C THR A 37 10.01 -23.11 8.38
N ARG A 38 9.24 -23.98 7.68
CA ARG A 38 9.59 -24.41 6.32
C ARG A 38 9.52 -23.27 5.31
N ALA A 39 8.54 -22.37 5.44
CA ALA A 39 8.40 -21.22 4.57
C ALA A 39 9.57 -20.24 4.77
N ASP A 40 9.94 -19.97 6.02
CA ASP A 40 11.03 -19.07 6.38
C ASP A 40 12.40 -19.64 5.97
N VAL A 41 12.64 -20.93 6.23
CA VAL A 41 13.86 -21.61 5.75
C VAL A 41 13.93 -21.62 4.22
N ALA A 42 12.81 -21.89 3.53
CA ALA A 42 12.76 -21.83 2.07
C ALA A 42 12.96 -20.41 1.52
N ALA A 43 12.60 -19.37 2.27
CA ALA A 43 12.91 -17.98 1.92
C ALA A 43 14.40 -17.70 2.03
N VAL A 44 15.05 -18.17 3.10
CA VAL A 44 16.51 -18.08 3.29
C VAL A 44 17.25 -18.85 2.21
N ASP A 45 16.79 -20.08 1.88
CA ASP A 45 17.38 -20.89 0.81
C ASP A 45 17.23 -20.23 -0.57
N ARG A 46 16.07 -19.58 -0.86
CA ARG A 46 15.89 -18.79 -2.09
C ARG A 46 16.81 -17.57 -2.15
N MET A 47 17.01 -16.92 -1.01
CA MET A 47 17.91 -15.77 -0.91
C MET A 47 19.37 -16.21 -1.12
N ALA A 48 19.76 -17.36 -0.60
CA ALA A 48 21.07 -17.96 -0.83
C ALA A 48 21.31 -18.31 -2.31
N ILE A 49 20.30 -18.87 -2.98
CA ILE A 49 20.36 -19.18 -4.41
C ILE A 49 20.50 -17.91 -5.26
N SER A 50 19.84 -16.81 -4.85
CA SER A 50 19.90 -15.52 -5.55
C SER A 50 21.23 -14.79 -5.41
N LEU A 51 22.01 -15.10 -4.37
CA LEU A 51 23.30 -14.47 -4.08
C LEU A 51 24.49 -15.15 -4.80
N GLY A 52 24.27 -16.30 -5.44
CA GLY A 52 25.30 -17.04 -6.21
C GLY A 52 26.34 -17.72 -5.33
N PRO A 53 27.25 -18.52 -5.92
CA PRO A 53 28.22 -19.33 -5.20
C PRO A 53 29.46 -18.54 -4.73
N ALA A 54 29.28 -17.37 -4.13
CA ALA A 54 30.39 -16.70 -3.47
C ALA A 54 30.66 -17.37 -2.12
N THR A 55 31.86 -17.90 -1.93
CA THR A 55 32.29 -18.66 -0.76
C THR A 55 32.19 -17.92 0.57
N ASP A 56 32.04 -16.59 0.55
CA ASP A 56 31.92 -15.75 1.75
C ASP A 56 30.49 -15.64 2.33
N VAL A 57 29.48 -16.07 1.59
CA VAL A 57 28.08 -15.91 2.00
C VAL A 57 27.49 -17.22 2.55
N ALA A 58 28.11 -18.35 2.27
CA ALA A 58 27.60 -19.67 2.67
C ALA A 58 27.56 -19.87 4.19
N GLU A 59 28.57 -19.42 4.90
CA GLU A 59 28.66 -19.57 6.37
C GLU A 59 27.66 -18.63 7.10
N PRO A 60 27.54 -17.35 6.76
CA PRO A 60 26.49 -16.49 7.32
C PRO A 60 25.08 -16.99 7.07
N VAL A 61 24.77 -17.50 5.88
CA VAL A 61 23.45 -18.05 5.53
C VAL A 61 23.17 -19.33 6.30
N ALA A 62 24.15 -20.22 6.46
CA ALA A 62 24.03 -21.41 7.27
C ALA A 62 23.79 -21.07 8.75
N ARG A 63 24.46 -20.05 9.29
CA ARG A 63 24.24 -19.54 10.67
C ARG A 63 22.83 -18.96 10.81
N LEU A 64 22.41 -18.10 9.89
CA LEU A 64 21.07 -17.51 9.91
C LEU A 64 19.96 -18.57 9.85
N ARG A 65 20.17 -19.62 9.06
CA ARG A 65 19.27 -20.78 8.97
C ARG A 65 19.18 -21.52 10.30
N THR A 66 20.32 -21.76 10.94
CA THR A 66 20.38 -22.45 12.23
C THR A 66 19.71 -21.62 13.33
N GLU A 67 20.03 -20.33 13.41
CA GLU A 67 19.42 -19.39 14.36
C GLU A 67 17.91 -19.26 14.18
N LEU A 68 17.43 -19.23 12.92
CA LEU A 68 15.98 -19.21 12.61
C LEU A 68 15.28 -20.47 13.09
N VAL A 69 15.87 -21.64 12.91
CA VAL A 69 15.31 -22.91 13.37
C VAL A 69 15.32 -22.96 14.90
N GLU A 70 16.42 -22.58 15.54
CA GLU A 70 16.54 -22.55 17.01
C GLU A 70 15.54 -21.55 17.64
N LEU A 71 15.37 -20.38 17.03
CA LEU A 71 14.40 -19.38 17.50
C LEU A 71 12.96 -19.88 17.33
N ALA A 72 12.68 -20.53 16.21
CA ALA A 72 11.38 -21.12 15.95
C ALA A 72 11.06 -22.23 16.96
N ASP A 73 12.01 -23.13 17.20
CA ASP A 73 11.85 -24.22 18.18
C ASP A 73 11.67 -23.66 19.61
N ALA A 74 12.38 -22.60 19.97
CA ALA A 74 12.22 -21.92 21.26
C ALA A 74 10.81 -21.31 21.41
N VAL A 75 10.27 -20.72 20.34
CA VAL A 75 8.89 -20.18 20.32
C VAL A 75 7.86 -21.31 20.42
N LEU A 76 8.09 -22.45 19.74
CA LEU A 76 7.25 -23.62 19.84
C LEU A 76 7.23 -24.17 21.28
N MET A 77 8.41 -24.34 21.88
CA MET A 77 8.52 -24.85 23.24
C MET A 77 7.84 -23.94 24.25
N ASN A 78 7.95 -22.63 24.07
CA ASN A 78 7.28 -21.67 24.95
C ASN A 78 5.75 -21.68 24.81
N ARG A 79 5.24 -21.86 23.60
CA ARG A 79 3.79 -22.03 23.33
C ARG A 79 3.25 -23.34 23.87
N LEU A 80 3.99 -24.43 23.76
CA LEU A 80 3.61 -25.71 24.30
C LEU A 80 3.66 -25.74 25.84
N ALA A 81 4.65 -25.06 26.45
CA ALA A 81 4.74 -24.90 27.90
C ALA A 81 3.55 -24.09 28.47
N LEU A 82 3.16 -22.99 27.77
CA LEU A 82 1.97 -22.21 28.11
C LEU A 82 0.67 -23.03 28.03
N LEU A 83 0.54 -23.91 27.03
CA LEU A 83 -0.59 -24.83 26.91
C LEU A 83 -0.57 -25.89 28.02
N GLY A 84 0.62 -26.43 28.33
CA GLY A 84 0.78 -27.44 29.41
C GLY A 84 0.40 -26.86 30.78
N THR A 85 0.85 -25.66 31.09
CA THR A 85 0.51 -25.01 32.39
C THR A 85 -0.97 -24.59 32.46
N GLY A 86 -1.53 -24.04 31.36
CA GLY A 86 -2.96 -23.72 31.27
C GLY A 86 -3.83 -24.97 31.38
N GLY A 87 -3.43 -26.09 30.74
CA GLY A 87 -4.11 -27.35 30.78
C GLY A 87 -4.10 -28.01 32.14
N PHE A 88 -3.00 -27.92 32.89
CA PHE A 88 -2.91 -28.43 34.23
C PHE A 88 -3.85 -27.68 35.20
N VAL A 89 -3.96 -26.37 35.07
CA VAL A 89 -4.89 -25.55 35.86
C VAL A 89 -6.35 -25.90 35.54
N LEU A 90 -6.68 -26.11 34.27
CA LEU A 90 -8.02 -26.56 33.86
C LEU A 90 -8.36 -27.95 34.34
N LEU A 91 -7.39 -28.86 34.34
CA LEU A 91 -7.58 -30.21 34.88
C LEU A 91 -7.87 -30.18 36.39
N LEU A 92 -7.11 -29.38 37.15
CA LEU A 92 -7.34 -29.22 38.59
C LEU A 92 -8.72 -28.58 38.88
N ALA A 93 -9.13 -27.61 38.08
CA ALA A 93 -10.45 -26.99 38.21
C ALA A 93 -11.58 -28.00 37.89
N ALA A 94 -11.43 -28.78 36.83
CA ALA A 94 -12.38 -29.82 36.46
C ALA A 94 -12.48 -30.94 37.53
N LEU A 95 -11.36 -31.35 38.12
CA LEU A 95 -11.32 -32.30 39.23
C LEU A 95 -11.95 -31.77 40.51
N ALA A 96 -11.72 -30.46 40.81
CA ALA A 96 -12.33 -29.78 41.96
C ALA A 96 -13.85 -29.68 41.79
N VAL A 97 -14.33 -29.39 40.57
CA VAL A 97 -15.77 -29.35 40.24
C VAL A 97 -16.38 -30.74 40.36
N ALA A 98 -15.72 -31.77 39.81
CA ALA A 98 -16.18 -33.15 39.91
C ALA A 98 -16.24 -33.66 41.38
N TRP A 99 -15.24 -33.27 42.19
CA TRP A 99 -15.22 -33.60 43.63
C TRP A 99 -16.30 -32.83 44.41
N ARG A 100 -16.53 -31.59 44.07
CA ARG A 100 -17.57 -30.75 44.67
C ARG A 100 -18.98 -31.23 44.31
N ILE A 101 -19.20 -31.67 43.06
CA ILE A 101 -20.47 -32.26 42.62
C ILE A 101 -20.71 -33.60 43.38
N ALA A 102 -19.67 -34.45 43.51
CA ALA A 102 -19.82 -35.72 44.22
C ALA A 102 -20.16 -35.55 45.73
N ARG A 103 -19.56 -34.54 46.36
CA ARG A 103 -19.82 -34.18 47.78
C ARG A 103 -21.18 -33.51 47.97
N SER A 104 -21.66 -32.77 46.94
CA SER A 104 -22.99 -32.14 46.94
C SER A 104 -24.10 -33.23 46.86
N VAL A 105 -23.84 -34.30 46.17
CA VAL A 105 -24.80 -35.41 46.08
C VAL A 105 -24.89 -36.16 47.42
N GLU A 106 -23.78 -36.35 48.14
CA GLU A 106 -23.79 -36.95 49.48
C GLU A 106 -24.53 -36.10 50.52
N ALA A 107 -24.30 -34.77 50.49
CA ALA A 107 -24.99 -33.84 51.41
C ALA A 107 -26.51 -33.74 51.12
N GLY A 108 -26.90 -34.01 49.82
CA GLY A 108 -28.32 -34.03 49.45
C GLY A 108 -29.11 -35.22 50.04
N ILE A 109 -28.42 -36.33 50.37
CA ILE A 109 -29.05 -37.56 50.82
C ILE A 109 -29.51 -37.42 52.27
N ASP A 110 -28.78 -36.69 53.11
CA ASP A 110 -29.12 -36.52 54.55
C ASP A 110 -30.29 -35.55 54.79
N SER A 111 -30.53 -34.61 53.86
CA SER A 111 -31.56 -33.59 54.03
C SER A 111 -32.98 -34.07 53.79
N VAL A 112 -33.16 -35.22 53.17
CA VAL A 112 -34.49 -35.70 52.74
C VAL A 112 -35.28 -36.37 53.88
N ARG A 113 -34.59 -36.86 54.93
CA ARG A 113 -35.26 -37.39 56.13
C ARG A 113 -36.07 -36.29 56.88
N GLU A 114 -35.61 -35.05 56.79
CA GLU A 114 -36.25 -33.88 57.36
C GLU A 114 -37.44 -33.40 56.50
N VAL A 115 -37.41 -33.75 55.19
CA VAL A 115 -38.41 -33.33 54.23
C VAL A 115 -39.71 -34.19 54.26
N ALA A 116 -39.62 -35.45 54.67
CA ALA A 116 -40.81 -36.27 54.85
C ALA A 116 -41.77 -35.69 55.88
N ALA A 117 -41.23 -35.06 56.94
CA ALA A 117 -42.02 -34.37 57.95
C ALA A 117 -42.58 -33.02 57.43
N ARG A 118 -41.87 -32.36 56.53
CA ARG A 118 -42.29 -31.10 55.90
C ARG A 118 -43.28 -31.31 54.71
N LEU A 119 -43.24 -32.46 54.03
CA LEU A 119 -44.23 -32.81 53.04
C LEU A 119 -45.62 -32.96 53.63
N ALA A 120 -45.70 -33.45 54.90
CA ALA A 120 -46.96 -33.48 55.65
C ALA A 120 -47.46 -32.10 56.10
N ALA A 121 -46.58 -31.12 56.18
CA ALA A 121 -46.86 -29.70 56.50
C ALA A 121 -47.10 -28.81 55.23
N GLY A 122 -47.06 -29.38 54.02
CA GLY A 122 -47.27 -28.58 52.78
C GLY A 122 -46.00 -27.90 52.22
N GLU A 123 -44.85 -28.07 52.81
CA GLU A 123 -43.60 -27.51 52.32
C GLU A 123 -42.85 -28.49 51.38
N TRP A 124 -43.10 -28.35 50.07
CA TRP A 124 -42.66 -29.30 49.04
C TRP A 124 -41.32 -28.92 48.40
N SER A 125 -40.58 -27.99 48.97
CA SER A 125 -39.41 -27.35 48.33
C SER A 125 -38.10 -28.13 48.51
N ARG A 126 -38.04 -29.17 49.35
CA ARG A 126 -36.77 -29.91 49.60
C ARG A 126 -36.89 -31.42 49.25
N PRO A 127 -35.91 -31.99 48.54
CA PRO A 127 -35.95 -33.40 48.12
C PRO A 127 -35.80 -34.38 49.26
N VAL A 128 -36.40 -35.57 49.10
CA VAL A 128 -36.29 -36.71 49.96
C VAL A 128 -35.08 -37.51 49.56
N SER A 129 -34.01 -37.49 50.37
CA SER A 129 -32.77 -38.24 50.08
C SER A 129 -32.46 -39.22 51.21
N GLY A 130 -31.89 -40.39 50.84
CA GLY A 130 -31.33 -41.37 51.78
C GLY A 130 -32.26 -42.54 52.10
N PHE A 131 -32.32 -43.48 51.19
CA PHE A 131 -32.98 -44.80 51.47
C PHE A 131 -31.98 -45.93 51.26
N ASP A 132 -31.44 -46.42 52.34
CA ASP A 132 -30.91 -47.80 52.42
C ASP A 132 -32.10 -48.75 52.70
N GLY A 133 -32.29 -49.69 51.82
CA GLY A 133 -33.39 -50.61 51.66
C GLY A 133 -34.13 -51.09 52.90
N GLY A 134 -35.47 -50.91 52.93
CA GLY A 134 -36.42 -51.44 53.91
C GLY A 134 -37.84 -50.90 53.63
N PRO A 135 -38.89 -51.42 54.26
CA PRO A 135 -40.27 -51.02 53.94
C PRO A 135 -40.62 -49.52 54.12
N ALA A 136 -39.86 -48.80 54.92
CA ALA A 136 -39.92 -47.36 55.01
C ALA A 136 -39.33 -46.66 53.78
N GLY A 137 -38.46 -47.35 53.07
CA GLY A 137 -37.87 -46.86 51.81
C GLY A 137 -38.85 -46.87 50.67
N ASP A 138 -39.72 -47.80 50.55
CA ASP A 138 -40.72 -47.92 49.49
C ASP A 138 -41.79 -46.80 49.62
N ILE A 139 -42.20 -46.45 50.84
CA ILE A 139 -43.16 -45.38 51.09
C ILE A 139 -42.57 -44.02 50.84
N ALA A 140 -41.34 -43.85 51.26
CA ALA A 140 -40.64 -42.60 51.00
C ALA A 140 -40.29 -42.46 49.52
N ALA A 141 -39.96 -43.55 48.81
CA ALA A 141 -39.76 -43.55 47.34
C ALA A 141 -41.08 -43.21 46.60
N SER A 142 -42.24 -43.68 47.11
CA SER A 142 -43.55 -43.36 46.52
C SER A 142 -43.92 -41.87 46.74
N LEU A 143 -43.68 -41.35 47.94
CA LEU A 143 -43.90 -39.94 48.27
C LEU A 143 -42.92 -39.05 47.54
N GLU A 144 -41.67 -39.48 47.36
CA GLU A 144 -40.69 -38.77 46.55
C GLU A 144 -41.11 -38.81 45.08
N SER A 145 -41.58 -39.89 44.56
CA SER A 145 -42.11 -39.99 43.21
C SER A 145 -43.29 -39.03 42.98
N LEU A 146 -44.19 -38.90 43.97
CA LEU A 146 -45.28 -37.95 43.90
C LEU A 146 -44.81 -36.52 44.01
N ARG A 147 -43.93 -36.23 44.94
CA ARG A 147 -43.28 -34.89 45.09
C ARG A 147 -42.51 -34.54 43.80
N GLU A 148 -41.71 -35.48 43.29
CA GLU A 148 -40.99 -35.31 42.05
C GLU A 148 -41.91 -35.04 40.85
N GLY A 149 -43.03 -35.76 40.79
CA GLY A 149 -44.02 -35.54 39.73
C GLY A 149 -44.63 -34.15 39.76
N LEU A 150 -44.96 -33.63 40.95
CA LEU A 150 -45.51 -32.26 41.11
C LEU A 150 -44.41 -31.19 40.94
N LEU A 151 -43.24 -31.41 41.51
CA LEU A 151 -42.11 -30.51 41.35
C LEU A 151 -41.56 -30.51 39.91
N ARG A 152 -41.55 -31.69 39.25
CA ARG A 152 -41.16 -31.73 37.81
C ARG A 152 -42.11 -30.91 36.96
N ARG A 153 -43.42 -30.87 37.26
CA ARG A 153 -44.38 -30.02 36.57
C ARG A 153 -44.08 -28.54 36.82
N GLU A 154 -43.88 -28.13 38.07
CA GLU A 154 -43.59 -26.75 38.41
C GLU A 154 -42.20 -26.31 37.97
N SER A 155 -41.20 -27.19 38.19
CA SER A 155 -39.83 -26.93 37.72
C SER A 155 -39.73 -26.91 36.20
N ALA A 156 -40.44 -27.80 35.49
CA ALA A 156 -40.50 -27.80 34.04
C ALA A 156 -41.14 -26.54 33.50
N ALA A 157 -42.19 -26.01 34.15
CA ALA A 157 -42.79 -24.77 33.76
C ALA A 157 -41.85 -23.58 33.98
N ARG A 158 -41.23 -23.51 35.18
CA ARG A 158 -40.22 -22.47 35.49
C ARG A 158 -38.99 -22.55 34.62
N TRP A 159 -38.53 -23.79 34.38
CA TRP A 159 -37.36 -24.05 33.52
C TRP A 159 -37.66 -23.61 32.06
N LEU A 160 -38.84 -23.87 31.56
CA LEU A 160 -39.31 -23.36 30.27
C LEU A 160 -39.34 -21.84 30.23
N ASP A 161 -39.78 -21.20 31.33
CA ASP A 161 -39.75 -19.74 31.43
C ASP A 161 -38.32 -19.20 31.39
N VAL A 162 -37.43 -19.75 32.22
CA VAL A 162 -36.01 -19.35 32.27
C VAL A 162 -35.34 -19.60 30.92
N MET A 163 -35.64 -20.75 30.29
CA MET A 163 -35.09 -21.04 28.96
C MET A 163 -35.58 -20.02 27.91
N LEU A 164 -36.87 -19.74 27.87
CA LEU A 164 -37.38 -18.76 26.93
C LEU A 164 -36.82 -17.36 27.19
N ASP A 165 -36.68 -16.94 28.44
CA ASP A 165 -36.15 -15.65 28.82
C ASP A 165 -34.63 -15.55 28.64
N SER A 166 -33.90 -16.68 28.66
CA SER A 166 -32.47 -16.72 28.36
C SER A 166 -32.15 -16.67 26.86
N MET A 167 -33.14 -16.86 26.00
CA MET A 167 -32.99 -16.74 24.56
C MET A 167 -32.76 -15.28 24.16
N SER A 168 -31.72 -15.03 23.39
CA SER A 168 -31.41 -13.69 22.84
C SER A 168 -32.34 -13.31 21.69
N ASP A 169 -32.99 -14.26 21.05
CA ASP A 169 -33.97 -14.02 20.00
C ASP A 169 -35.36 -13.79 20.62
N ALA A 170 -36.14 -12.87 20.06
CA ALA A 170 -37.50 -12.58 20.49
C ALA A 170 -38.42 -13.74 20.14
N VAL A 171 -39.10 -14.28 21.14
CA VAL A 171 -40.03 -15.41 20.98
C VAL A 171 -41.43 -14.95 21.26
N PHE A 172 -42.36 -15.27 20.33
CA PHE A 172 -43.80 -15.02 20.45
C PHE A 172 -44.54 -16.35 20.30
N VAL A 173 -45.36 -16.68 21.27
CA VAL A 173 -46.32 -17.79 21.18
C VAL A 173 -47.70 -17.21 20.95
N THR A 174 -48.33 -17.64 19.88
CA THR A 174 -49.68 -17.13 19.50
C THR A 174 -50.73 -18.22 19.47
N SER A 175 -52.03 -17.83 19.48
CA SER A 175 -53.10 -18.73 19.06
C SER A 175 -53.02 -19.02 17.54
N PRO A 176 -53.79 -19.98 17.01
CA PRO A 176 -53.86 -20.25 15.57
C PRO A 176 -54.29 -19.00 14.76
N GLU A 177 -55.07 -18.11 15.37
CA GLU A 177 -55.55 -16.85 14.75
C GLU A 177 -54.56 -15.71 14.90
N GLY A 178 -53.35 -15.95 15.46
CA GLY A 178 -52.25 -14.97 15.59
C GLY A 178 -52.31 -14.09 16.83
N ARG A 179 -53.20 -14.37 17.83
CA ARG A 179 -53.21 -13.62 19.10
C ARG A 179 -52.07 -14.08 20.01
N ILE A 180 -51.31 -13.14 20.50
CA ILE A 180 -50.15 -13.38 21.36
C ILE A 180 -50.60 -13.95 22.71
N LYS A 181 -50.15 -15.15 23.06
CA LYS A 181 -50.40 -15.83 24.34
C LYS A 181 -49.24 -15.67 25.30
N ARG A 182 -48.01 -15.62 24.76
CA ARG A 182 -46.77 -15.52 25.55
C ARG A 182 -45.66 -14.93 24.73
N VAL A 183 -44.75 -14.21 25.41
CA VAL A 183 -43.50 -13.68 24.84
C VAL A 183 -42.39 -13.86 25.86
N ASN A 184 -41.13 -13.88 25.40
CA ASN A 184 -39.96 -13.86 26.28
C ASN A 184 -39.45 -12.42 26.51
N ALA A 185 -38.42 -12.27 27.40
CA ALA A 185 -37.81 -11.00 27.72
C ALA A 185 -37.24 -10.29 26.47
N ALA A 186 -36.61 -11.04 25.58
CA ALA A 186 -36.04 -10.50 24.32
C ALA A 186 -37.12 -9.89 23.41
N ALA A 187 -38.36 -10.42 23.41
CA ALA A 187 -39.47 -9.87 22.63
C ALA A 187 -39.93 -8.52 23.18
N THR A 188 -39.93 -8.35 24.49
CA THR A 188 -40.27 -7.06 25.13
C THR A 188 -39.21 -6.03 24.88
N GLU A 189 -37.90 -6.41 24.97
CA GLU A 189 -36.78 -5.54 24.62
C GLU A 189 -36.81 -5.11 23.15
N LEU A 190 -37.00 -6.07 22.25
CA LEU A 190 -37.02 -5.81 20.81
C LEU A 190 -38.17 -4.88 20.40
N THR A 191 -39.34 -5.09 20.93
CA THR A 191 -40.56 -4.35 20.53
C THR A 191 -40.80 -3.07 21.34
N GLY A 192 -40.24 -3.00 22.56
CA GLY A 192 -40.50 -1.91 23.52
C GLY A 192 -41.88 -1.93 24.15
N TRP A 193 -42.66 -3.01 23.91
CA TRP A 193 -43.98 -3.22 24.54
C TRP A 193 -43.82 -4.13 25.77
N SER A 194 -44.54 -3.89 26.83
CA SER A 194 -44.57 -4.78 27.99
C SER A 194 -45.34 -6.06 27.70
N LEU A 195 -45.13 -7.09 28.53
CA LEU A 195 -45.83 -8.37 28.43
C LEU A 195 -47.35 -8.18 28.45
N ASP A 196 -47.84 -7.36 29.37
CA ASP A 196 -49.31 -7.09 29.54
C ASP A 196 -49.88 -6.38 28.30
N GLU A 197 -49.12 -5.50 27.67
CA GLU A 197 -49.56 -4.78 26.47
C GLU A 197 -49.51 -5.68 25.21
N LEU A 198 -48.65 -6.70 25.18
CA LEU A 198 -48.58 -7.66 24.06
C LEU A 198 -49.60 -8.79 24.19
N PHE A 199 -49.98 -9.15 25.39
CA PHE A 199 -50.92 -10.25 25.62
C PHE A 199 -52.26 -10.02 24.95
N GLY A 200 -52.77 -11.00 24.19
CA GLY A 200 -54.01 -10.92 23.44
C GLY A 200 -53.98 -10.05 22.19
N ARG A 201 -52.87 -9.29 21.93
CA ARG A 201 -52.73 -8.48 20.73
C ARG A 201 -52.47 -9.38 19.52
N ASP A 202 -52.91 -8.96 18.36
CA ASP A 202 -52.65 -9.63 17.10
C ASP A 202 -51.18 -9.38 16.70
N VAL A 203 -50.43 -10.44 16.45
CA VAL A 203 -48.98 -10.37 16.06
C VAL A 203 -48.79 -9.59 14.77
N THR A 204 -49.75 -9.55 13.86
CA THR A 204 -49.71 -8.77 12.61
C THR A 204 -49.61 -7.27 12.87
N THR A 205 -50.06 -6.76 14.03
CA THR A 205 -50.00 -5.36 14.41
C THR A 205 -48.56 -4.91 14.69
N LEU A 206 -47.66 -5.86 15.01
CA LEU A 206 -46.22 -5.59 15.20
C LEU A 206 -45.46 -5.49 13.88
N VAL A 207 -46.01 -6.02 12.79
CA VAL A 207 -45.42 -5.96 11.47
C VAL A 207 -45.60 -4.57 10.89
N ALA A 208 -44.50 -3.99 10.32
CA ALA A 208 -44.54 -2.69 9.66
C ALA A 208 -45.53 -2.70 8.47
N GLU A 209 -46.14 -1.55 8.18
CA GLU A 209 -47.22 -1.42 7.20
C GLU A 209 -46.81 -1.93 5.80
N GLN A 210 -45.57 -1.71 5.41
CA GLN A 210 -44.98 -2.16 4.13
C GLN A 210 -44.90 -3.69 3.96
N ASP A 211 -44.82 -4.44 5.07
CA ASP A 211 -44.68 -5.90 5.07
C ASP A 211 -45.96 -6.60 5.51
N ARG A 212 -47.00 -5.83 5.99
CA ARG A 212 -48.21 -6.38 6.58
C ARG A 212 -49.08 -7.15 5.58
N GLU A 213 -49.15 -6.68 4.33
CA GLU A 213 -49.89 -7.37 3.27
C GLU A 213 -49.28 -8.71 2.86
N ARG A 214 -47.96 -8.85 3.07
CA ARG A 214 -47.18 -10.07 2.76
C ARG A 214 -47.09 -11.02 3.93
N PHE A 215 -47.46 -10.57 5.12
CA PHE A 215 -47.38 -11.40 6.34
C PHE A 215 -48.68 -12.16 6.54
N ASN A 216 -48.57 -13.49 6.45
CA ASN A 216 -49.66 -14.40 6.79
C ASN A 216 -49.16 -15.34 7.90
N VAL A 217 -49.90 -15.43 9.02
CA VAL A 217 -49.57 -16.24 10.20
C VAL A 217 -49.36 -17.73 9.83
N GLU A 218 -50.19 -18.25 8.93
CA GLU A 218 -50.11 -19.64 8.50
C GLU A 218 -48.87 -19.93 7.66
N GLN A 219 -48.54 -19.06 6.71
CA GLN A 219 -47.34 -19.16 5.87
C GLN A 219 -46.06 -18.89 6.68
N ALA A 220 -46.07 -17.90 7.56
CA ALA A 220 -44.96 -17.57 8.43
C ALA A 220 -44.65 -18.66 9.47
N SER A 221 -45.62 -19.56 9.75
CA SER A 221 -45.42 -20.72 10.60
C SER A 221 -44.72 -21.90 9.90
N GLN A 222 -44.47 -21.82 8.59
CA GLN A 222 -43.83 -22.89 7.79
C GLN A 222 -42.51 -22.48 7.15
N GLU A 223 -42.33 -21.17 6.92
CA GLU A 223 -41.15 -20.64 6.22
C GLU A 223 -40.49 -19.50 7.02
N THR A 224 -39.21 -19.36 6.85
CA THR A 224 -38.47 -18.20 7.40
C THR A 224 -38.61 -17.00 6.46
N ALA A 225 -39.08 -15.88 7.00
CA ALA A 225 -39.26 -14.65 6.25
C ALA A 225 -38.45 -13.50 6.88
N GLU A 226 -37.87 -12.65 6.04
CA GLU A 226 -37.34 -11.36 6.50
C GLU A 226 -38.45 -10.31 6.41
N LEU A 227 -38.76 -9.68 7.51
CA LEU A 227 -39.75 -8.63 7.59
C LEU A 227 -39.31 -7.53 8.57
N THR A 228 -40.07 -6.46 8.60
CA THR A 228 -39.78 -5.32 9.47
C THR A 228 -40.85 -5.26 10.55
N ILE A 229 -40.45 -5.22 11.81
CA ILE A 229 -41.39 -4.98 12.94
C ILE A 229 -41.34 -3.51 13.34
N ARG A 230 -42.50 -3.04 13.86
CA ARG A 230 -42.65 -1.69 14.38
C ARG A 230 -42.63 -1.72 15.91
N THR A 231 -41.72 -0.97 16.50
CA THR A 231 -41.64 -0.82 17.96
C THR A 231 -42.74 0.13 18.51
N ARG A 232 -42.91 0.15 19.83
CA ARG A 232 -43.78 1.10 20.54
C ARG A 232 -43.42 2.56 20.23
N ALA A 233 -42.15 2.86 20.13
CA ALA A 233 -41.63 4.20 19.80
C ALA A 233 -41.81 4.56 18.30
N GLY A 234 -42.41 3.69 17.48
CA GLY A 234 -42.58 3.91 16.05
C GLY A 234 -41.38 3.63 15.19
N GLN A 235 -40.28 3.17 15.77
CA GLN A 235 -39.09 2.76 15.02
C GLN A 235 -39.36 1.43 14.30
N THR A 236 -38.66 1.23 13.19
CA THR A 236 -38.73 -0.01 12.40
C THR A 236 -37.45 -0.82 12.55
N ILE A 237 -37.58 -2.09 12.90
CA ILE A 237 -36.47 -3.02 13.10
C ILE A 237 -36.61 -4.19 12.13
N PRO A 238 -35.62 -4.44 11.25
CA PRO A 238 -35.65 -5.61 10.38
C PRO A 238 -35.39 -6.88 11.21
N VAL A 239 -36.20 -7.88 11.05
CA VAL A 239 -36.07 -9.18 11.71
C VAL A 239 -36.13 -10.32 10.71
N SER A 240 -35.46 -11.41 11.04
CA SER A 240 -35.68 -12.72 10.43
C SER A 240 -36.66 -13.46 11.31
N LEU A 241 -37.83 -13.69 10.80
CA LEU A 241 -38.90 -14.40 11.50
C LEU A 241 -38.95 -15.83 11.01
N SER A 242 -38.85 -16.77 11.93
CA SER A 242 -39.11 -18.19 11.68
C SER A 242 -40.28 -18.63 12.57
N GLY A 243 -41.22 -19.35 12.00
CA GLY A 243 -42.36 -19.87 12.74
C GLY A 243 -42.42 -21.39 12.70
N SER A 244 -43.11 -21.96 13.67
CA SER A 244 -43.51 -23.35 13.68
C SER A 244 -44.88 -23.51 14.31
N ARG A 245 -45.69 -24.45 13.80
CA ARG A 245 -47.00 -24.76 14.36
C ARG A 245 -46.83 -25.65 15.61
N LEU A 246 -47.47 -25.26 16.69
CA LEU A 246 -47.56 -26.01 17.92
C LEU A 246 -48.84 -26.87 17.89
N ALA A 247 -48.65 -28.17 17.69
CA ALA A 247 -49.77 -29.12 17.80
C ALA A 247 -49.77 -29.69 19.22
N ALA A 248 -50.85 -29.57 19.94
CA ALA A 248 -51.03 -30.08 21.28
C ALA A 248 -52.29 -30.95 21.38
N PRO A 249 -52.32 -31.98 22.26
CA PRO A 249 -53.54 -32.78 22.50
C PRO A 249 -54.68 -31.96 23.08
N ASP A 250 -54.38 -30.85 23.77
CA ASP A 250 -55.35 -29.94 24.33
C ASP A 250 -55.44 -28.70 23.44
N PRO A 251 -56.63 -28.34 22.91
CA PRO A 251 -56.82 -27.19 22.04
C PRO A 251 -56.37 -25.86 22.65
N GLN A 252 -56.30 -25.74 23.98
CA GLN A 252 -55.86 -24.53 24.65
C GLN A 252 -54.36 -24.24 24.38
N PHE A 253 -53.58 -25.26 24.04
CA PHE A 253 -52.15 -25.16 23.79
C PHE A 253 -51.79 -25.17 22.29
N GLU A 254 -52.78 -25.28 21.41
CA GLU A 254 -52.56 -25.11 19.97
C GLU A 254 -52.20 -23.64 19.64
N GLY A 255 -51.33 -23.46 18.64
CA GLY A 255 -50.94 -22.13 18.20
C GLY A 255 -49.73 -22.16 17.29
N CYS A 256 -49.03 -21.03 17.23
CA CYS A 256 -47.81 -20.85 16.49
C CYS A 256 -46.72 -20.28 17.41
N LEU A 257 -45.51 -20.80 17.23
CA LEU A 257 -44.28 -20.26 17.82
C LEU A 257 -43.57 -19.43 16.74
N PHE A 258 -43.31 -18.17 17.02
CA PHE A 258 -42.51 -17.33 16.16
C PHE A 258 -41.23 -16.91 16.90
N VAL A 259 -40.08 -17.04 16.21
CA VAL A 259 -38.79 -16.56 16.67
C VAL A 259 -38.32 -15.43 15.73
N ALA A 260 -38.22 -14.24 16.30
CA ALA A 260 -37.79 -13.06 15.56
C ALA A 260 -36.35 -12.66 15.97
N ARG A 261 -35.45 -12.84 15.06
CA ARG A 261 -34.06 -12.44 15.24
C ARG A 261 -33.83 -11.05 14.66
N ASN A 262 -33.29 -10.15 15.46
CA ASN A 262 -32.91 -8.83 14.98
C ASN A 262 -31.74 -8.96 13.99
N ILE A 263 -31.95 -8.54 12.74
CA ILE A 263 -30.95 -8.61 11.67
C ILE A 263 -30.41 -7.22 11.29
N THR A 264 -30.58 -6.23 12.16
CA THR A 264 -30.13 -4.85 11.91
C THR A 264 -28.62 -4.81 11.65
N GLU A 265 -27.83 -5.46 12.51
CA GLU A 265 -26.37 -5.57 12.37
C GLU A 265 -25.98 -6.28 11.06
N ARG A 266 -26.66 -7.41 10.77
CA ARG A 266 -26.43 -8.14 9.52
C ARG A 266 -26.75 -7.27 8.30
N LYS A 267 -27.89 -6.60 8.28
CA LYS A 267 -28.28 -5.68 7.18
C LYS A 267 -27.33 -4.47 7.04
N ARG A 268 -26.84 -3.94 8.17
CA ARG A 268 -25.80 -2.90 8.16
C ARG A 268 -24.50 -3.43 7.58
N ALA A 269 -24.06 -4.62 8.03
CA ALA A 269 -22.86 -5.26 7.51
C ALA A 269 -22.97 -5.58 6.02
N GLU A 270 -24.12 -6.15 5.58
CA GLU A 270 -24.39 -6.41 4.16
C GLU A 270 -24.37 -5.13 3.31
N ARG A 271 -24.98 -4.03 3.81
CA ARG A 271 -24.91 -2.73 3.13
C ARG A 271 -23.47 -2.22 3.10
N ARG A 272 -22.75 -2.36 4.21
CA ARG A 272 -21.34 -1.94 4.29
C ARG A 272 -20.46 -2.74 3.34
N ILE A 273 -20.66 -4.06 3.28
CA ILE A 273 -19.94 -4.94 2.34
C ILE A 273 -20.25 -4.53 0.89
N ARG A 274 -21.54 -4.32 0.54
CA ARG A 274 -21.91 -3.86 -0.80
C ARG A 274 -21.32 -2.49 -1.14
N TYR A 275 -21.27 -1.61 -0.16
CA TYR A 275 -20.67 -0.29 -0.34
C TYR A 275 -19.16 -0.42 -0.57
N LEU A 276 -18.45 -1.18 0.28
CA LEU A 276 -17.00 -1.41 0.16
C LEU A 276 -16.63 -2.20 -1.10
N ALA A 277 -17.52 -3.07 -1.58
CA ALA A 277 -17.33 -3.77 -2.84
C ALA A 277 -17.36 -2.85 -4.07
N ARG A 278 -17.95 -1.65 -3.95
CA ARG A 278 -18.14 -0.71 -5.07
C ARG A 278 -17.43 0.61 -4.93
N TYR A 279 -17.18 1.07 -3.70
CA TYR A 279 -16.64 2.40 -3.43
C TYR A 279 -15.31 2.29 -2.66
N ASP A 280 -14.42 3.20 -2.94
CA ASP A 280 -13.17 3.36 -2.18
C ASP A 280 -13.48 3.84 -0.76
N SER A 281 -12.86 3.21 0.24
CA SER A 281 -13.17 3.50 1.65
C SER A 281 -12.74 4.89 2.10
N LEU A 282 -11.69 5.44 1.48
CA LEU A 282 -11.15 6.76 1.80
C LEU A 282 -11.92 7.84 1.04
N THR A 283 -11.86 7.83 -0.25
CA THR A 283 -12.33 8.92 -1.13
C THR A 283 -13.83 8.87 -1.46
N LYS A 284 -14.50 7.77 -1.16
CA LYS A 284 -15.94 7.54 -1.42
C LYS A 284 -16.33 7.54 -2.90
N VAL A 285 -15.38 7.65 -3.82
CA VAL A 285 -15.63 7.45 -5.25
C VAL A 285 -15.70 5.95 -5.58
N PRO A 286 -16.22 5.54 -6.73
CA PRO A 286 -16.10 4.17 -7.23
C PRO A 286 -14.69 3.62 -7.11
N ASN A 287 -14.58 2.40 -6.57
CA ASN A 287 -13.31 1.69 -6.52
C ASN A 287 -12.96 1.12 -7.92
N ARG A 288 -11.77 0.55 -8.07
CA ARG A 288 -11.27 -0.03 -9.32
C ARG A 288 -12.27 -0.98 -9.97
N MET A 289 -12.88 -1.89 -9.19
CA MET A 289 -13.83 -2.87 -9.72
C MET A 289 -15.09 -2.20 -10.27
N GLN A 290 -15.68 -1.29 -9.50
CA GLN A 290 -16.89 -0.59 -9.91
C GLN A 290 -16.61 0.32 -11.10
N PHE A 291 -15.47 1.01 -11.12
CA PHE A 291 -15.06 1.84 -12.24
C PHE A 291 -14.92 1.04 -13.53
N GLN A 292 -14.20 -0.08 -13.50
CA GLN A 292 -14.01 -0.97 -14.67
C GLN A 292 -15.35 -1.53 -15.16
N HIS A 293 -16.23 -1.96 -14.24
CA HIS A 293 -17.56 -2.44 -14.59
C HIS A 293 -18.40 -1.35 -15.29
N SER A 294 -18.38 -0.14 -14.76
CA SER A 294 -19.10 1.00 -15.34
C SER A 294 -18.52 1.43 -16.68
N LEU A 295 -17.19 1.43 -16.80
CA LEU A 295 -16.50 1.69 -18.06
C LEU A 295 -16.87 0.66 -19.14
N GLN A 296 -16.95 -0.62 -18.76
CA GLN A 296 -17.39 -1.68 -19.69
C GLN A 296 -18.80 -1.43 -20.21
N GLN A 297 -19.71 -1.01 -19.33
CA GLN A 297 -21.07 -0.65 -19.71
C GLN A 297 -21.10 0.60 -20.60
N ALA A 298 -20.26 1.59 -20.30
CA ALA A 298 -20.13 2.81 -21.09
C ALA A 298 -19.62 2.53 -22.51
N ILE A 299 -18.58 1.70 -22.64
CA ILE A 299 -18.08 1.22 -23.94
C ILE A 299 -19.18 0.51 -24.74
N ALA A 300 -19.96 -0.35 -24.07
CA ALA A 300 -21.07 -1.05 -24.73
C ALA A 300 -22.19 -0.08 -25.18
N ARG A 301 -22.44 1.00 -24.42
CA ARG A 301 -23.39 2.06 -24.82
C ARG A 301 -22.82 2.87 -26.00
N ALA A 302 -21.57 3.28 -25.92
CA ALA A 302 -20.87 4.03 -26.98
C ALA A 302 -20.93 3.28 -28.33
N ARG A 303 -20.64 1.99 -28.33
CA ARG A 303 -20.74 1.13 -29.51
C ARG A 303 -22.16 1.09 -30.11
N ARG A 304 -23.19 1.02 -29.28
CA ARG A 304 -24.59 0.97 -29.75
C ARG A 304 -25.09 2.31 -30.28
N SER A 305 -24.65 3.40 -29.67
CA SER A 305 -25.08 4.76 -30.05
C SER A 305 -24.23 5.36 -31.18
N GLY A 306 -23.12 4.75 -31.52
CA GLY A 306 -22.14 5.31 -32.47
C GLY A 306 -21.40 6.54 -31.95
N ARG A 307 -21.49 6.84 -30.63
CA ARG A 307 -20.82 7.97 -29.97
C ARG A 307 -19.49 7.54 -29.38
N GLY A 308 -18.59 8.51 -29.20
CA GLY A 308 -17.29 8.28 -28.61
C GLY A 308 -17.33 8.31 -27.07
N LEU A 309 -16.28 7.75 -26.47
CA LEU A 309 -15.99 7.83 -25.03
C LEU A 309 -14.51 8.18 -24.89
N ALA A 310 -14.18 9.08 -23.95
CA ALA A 310 -12.82 9.36 -23.55
C ALA A 310 -12.55 8.81 -22.14
N LEU A 311 -11.41 8.16 -21.99
CA LEU A 311 -10.86 7.75 -20.70
C LEU A 311 -9.65 8.62 -20.36
N LEU A 312 -9.66 9.25 -19.20
CA LEU A 312 -8.56 9.99 -18.62
C LEU A 312 -8.00 9.17 -17.45
N TYR A 313 -6.73 8.81 -17.52
CA TYR A 313 -5.99 8.19 -16.43
C TYR A 313 -5.16 9.27 -15.76
N ILE A 314 -5.36 9.46 -14.46
CA ILE A 314 -4.82 10.57 -13.69
C ILE A 314 -3.96 10.01 -12.57
N ASP A 315 -2.73 10.51 -12.44
CA ASP A 315 -1.82 10.13 -11.37
C ASP A 315 -1.19 11.40 -10.78
N LEU A 316 -1.10 11.45 -9.45
CA LEU A 316 -0.55 12.60 -8.74
C LEU A 316 0.97 12.57 -8.76
N ASP A 317 1.57 13.63 -9.26
CA ASP A 317 3.02 13.74 -9.39
C ASP A 317 3.67 13.78 -8.00
N ARG A 318 4.68 12.91 -7.79
CA ARG A 318 5.49 12.85 -6.55
C ARG A 318 4.68 12.72 -5.26
N PHE A 319 3.47 12.17 -5.30
CA PHE A 319 2.60 12.05 -4.13
C PHE A 319 3.24 11.27 -2.97
N LYS A 320 4.16 10.35 -3.29
CA LYS A 320 4.97 9.66 -2.29
C LYS A 320 5.78 10.63 -1.41
N GLU A 321 6.31 11.73 -1.97
CA GLU A 321 7.06 12.73 -1.20
C GLU A 321 6.17 13.44 -0.18
N VAL A 322 4.89 13.64 -0.51
CA VAL A 322 3.88 14.17 0.43
C VAL A 322 3.71 13.21 1.61
N ASN A 323 3.55 11.91 1.33
CA ASN A 323 3.44 10.90 2.37
C ASN A 323 4.70 10.78 3.24
N ASP A 324 5.87 10.80 2.60
CA ASP A 324 7.16 10.67 3.29
C ASP A 324 7.47 11.89 4.17
N THR A 325 7.01 13.10 3.76
CA THR A 325 7.29 14.36 4.46
C THR A 325 6.26 14.68 5.56
N PHE A 326 4.96 14.49 5.27
CA PHE A 326 3.86 14.92 6.14
C PHE A 326 3.11 13.75 6.78
N GLY A 327 3.51 12.51 6.44
CA GLY A 327 2.88 11.29 6.92
C GLY A 327 1.64 10.87 6.13
N HIS A 328 1.31 9.57 6.18
CA HIS A 328 0.19 8.99 5.43
C HIS A 328 -1.17 9.63 5.73
N ALA A 329 -1.40 10.08 6.99
CA ALA A 329 -2.65 10.75 7.35
C ALA A 329 -2.86 12.07 6.60
N ALA A 330 -1.79 12.80 6.31
CA ALA A 330 -1.83 14.02 5.51
C ALA A 330 -2.10 13.70 4.04
N GLY A 331 -1.46 12.67 3.50
CA GLY A 331 -1.73 12.19 2.15
C GLY A 331 -3.16 11.70 1.97
N ASP A 332 -3.68 10.92 2.92
CA ASP A 332 -5.08 10.47 2.91
C ASP A 332 -6.05 11.66 2.89
N ARG A 333 -5.80 12.68 3.71
CA ARG A 333 -6.63 13.88 3.72
C ARG A 333 -6.54 14.67 2.42
N ALA A 334 -5.37 14.73 1.80
CA ALA A 334 -5.20 15.36 0.48
C ALA A 334 -6.02 14.62 -0.59
N LEU A 335 -6.02 13.29 -0.60
CA LEU A 335 -6.81 12.47 -1.52
C LEU A 335 -8.32 12.64 -1.32
N GLU A 336 -8.79 12.76 -0.07
CA GLU A 336 -10.19 13.06 0.23
C GLU A 336 -10.61 14.42 -0.36
N ILE A 337 -9.86 15.48 -0.03
CA ILE A 337 -10.14 16.84 -0.52
C ILE A 337 -10.08 16.89 -2.05
N LEU A 338 -9.08 16.22 -2.65
CA LEU A 338 -8.96 16.15 -4.10
C LEU A 338 -10.19 15.52 -4.74
N SER A 339 -10.62 14.37 -4.21
CA SER A 339 -11.78 13.66 -4.74
C SER A 339 -13.06 14.51 -4.67
N GLU A 340 -13.30 15.18 -3.53
CA GLU A 340 -14.42 16.10 -3.36
C GLU A 340 -14.36 17.27 -4.36
N ARG A 341 -13.16 17.85 -4.54
CA ARG A 341 -12.91 18.96 -5.44
C ARG A 341 -13.14 18.59 -6.90
N LEU A 342 -12.64 17.41 -7.32
CA LEU A 342 -12.85 16.91 -8.67
C LEU A 342 -14.31 16.61 -8.94
N ILE A 343 -15.01 15.90 -8.06
CA ILE A 343 -16.44 15.57 -8.23
C ILE A 343 -17.31 16.83 -8.38
N ALA A 344 -17.00 17.88 -7.63
CA ALA A 344 -17.78 19.12 -7.66
C ALA A 344 -17.75 19.84 -9.01
N GLN A 345 -16.75 19.58 -9.85
CA GLN A 345 -16.54 20.25 -11.15
C GLN A 345 -16.93 19.38 -12.35
N LEU A 346 -17.16 18.08 -12.13
CA LEU A 346 -17.37 17.15 -13.23
C LEU A 346 -18.78 17.28 -13.84
N PRO A 347 -18.89 17.23 -15.18
CA PRO A 347 -20.16 17.13 -15.88
C PRO A 347 -20.97 15.87 -15.47
N LYS A 348 -22.30 15.89 -15.67
CA LYS A 348 -23.18 14.77 -15.29
C LYS A 348 -22.91 13.47 -16.04
N GLU A 349 -22.35 13.55 -17.23
CA GLU A 349 -22.01 12.41 -18.10
C GLU A 349 -20.64 11.81 -17.82
N THR A 350 -20.05 12.12 -16.68
CA THR A 350 -18.70 11.65 -16.30
C THR A 350 -18.75 10.73 -15.10
N MET A 351 -17.78 9.85 -14.99
CA MET A 351 -17.57 9.03 -13.80
C MET A 351 -16.10 9.07 -13.38
N LEU A 352 -15.88 9.52 -12.16
CA LEU A 352 -14.59 9.46 -11.48
C LEU A 352 -14.52 8.20 -10.62
N GLY A 353 -13.37 7.53 -10.60
CA GLY A 353 -13.08 6.41 -9.72
C GLY A 353 -11.62 6.42 -9.29
N ARG A 354 -11.32 5.82 -8.13
CA ARG A 354 -9.95 5.61 -7.65
C ARG A 354 -9.49 4.21 -8.03
N LEU A 355 -8.38 4.12 -8.76
CA LEU A 355 -7.88 2.87 -9.32
C LEU A 355 -6.87 2.19 -8.40
N ALA A 356 -5.91 2.93 -7.88
CA ALA A 356 -4.94 2.47 -6.89
C ALA A 356 -4.24 3.68 -6.25
N GLY A 357 -3.79 3.61 -5.02
CA GLY A 357 -2.92 4.63 -4.40
C GLY A 357 -3.35 6.08 -4.67
N ASP A 358 -2.59 6.78 -5.47
CA ASP A 358 -2.77 8.14 -5.97
C ASP A 358 -3.32 8.22 -7.41
N GLU A 359 -3.75 7.07 -7.97
CA GLU A 359 -4.26 6.96 -9.33
C GLU A 359 -5.79 7.05 -9.38
N PHE A 360 -6.30 7.90 -10.26
CA PHE A 360 -7.71 8.07 -10.54
C PHE A 360 -8.01 7.79 -12.00
N GLY A 361 -9.20 7.28 -12.27
CA GLY A 361 -9.76 7.16 -13.61
C GLY A 361 -10.97 8.05 -13.76
N LEU A 362 -11.08 8.75 -14.86
CA LEU A 362 -12.26 9.50 -15.26
C LEU A 362 -12.67 9.08 -16.66
N PHE A 363 -13.92 8.75 -16.89
CA PHE A 363 -14.41 8.63 -18.27
C PHE A 363 -15.58 9.57 -18.55
N ILE A 364 -15.66 9.99 -19.81
CA ILE A 364 -16.66 10.91 -20.35
C ILE A 364 -17.39 10.17 -21.47
N GLU A 365 -18.72 10.09 -21.33
CA GLU A 365 -19.59 9.44 -22.32
C GLU A 365 -20.19 10.45 -23.30
N ASN A 366 -20.83 9.94 -24.35
CA ASN A 366 -21.63 10.70 -25.33
C ASN A 366 -20.87 11.76 -26.12
N LEU A 367 -19.61 11.51 -26.40
CA LEU A 367 -18.82 12.40 -27.25
C LEU A 367 -19.23 12.29 -28.73
N ASP A 368 -19.53 13.41 -29.35
CA ASP A 368 -19.94 13.46 -30.77
C ASP A 368 -18.69 13.49 -31.66
N GLY A 369 -18.41 12.33 -32.36
CA GLY A 369 -17.32 12.20 -33.32
C GLY A 369 -15.91 12.07 -32.71
N ALA A 370 -15.13 11.06 -33.10
CA ALA A 370 -13.82 10.76 -32.46
C ALA A 370 -12.73 11.81 -32.69
N GLN A 371 -12.83 12.65 -33.72
CA GLN A 371 -11.83 13.68 -34.02
C GLN A 371 -12.17 15.07 -33.46
N ASP A 372 -13.46 15.38 -33.30
CA ASP A 372 -13.90 16.69 -32.77
C ASP A 372 -13.86 16.77 -31.24
N CYS A 373 -13.68 15.64 -30.55
CA CYS A 373 -13.71 15.55 -29.07
C CYS A 373 -12.38 15.91 -28.39
N ARG A 374 -11.25 15.87 -29.12
CA ARG A 374 -9.92 16.14 -28.53
C ARG A 374 -9.83 17.52 -27.87
N PRO A 375 -10.27 18.62 -28.51
CA PRO A 375 -10.22 19.94 -27.88
C PRO A 375 -11.07 20.06 -26.62
N ALA A 376 -12.29 19.47 -26.64
CA ALA A 376 -13.19 19.45 -25.48
C ALA A 376 -12.62 18.62 -24.32
N THR A 377 -12.09 17.43 -24.62
CA THR A 377 -11.42 16.58 -23.62
C THR A 377 -10.16 17.24 -23.07
N ALA A 378 -9.37 17.91 -23.91
CA ALA A 378 -8.20 18.67 -23.49
C ALA A 378 -8.57 19.84 -22.55
N ALA A 379 -9.72 20.50 -22.80
CA ALA A 379 -10.22 21.57 -21.92
C ALA A 379 -10.57 21.02 -20.54
N ILE A 380 -11.27 19.87 -20.49
CA ILE A 380 -11.59 19.18 -19.22
C ILE A 380 -10.29 18.75 -18.52
N ALA A 381 -9.34 18.16 -19.22
CA ALA A 381 -8.07 17.76 -18.64
C ALA A 381 -7.29 18.95 -18.04
N ARG A 382 -7.27 20.09 -18.73
CA ARG A 382 -6.64 21.34 -18.20
C ARG A 382 -7.36 21.86 -16.96
N GLU A 383 -8.69 21.87 -16.98
CA GLU A 383 -9.47 22.27 -15.81
C GLU A 383 -9.20 21.35 -14.61
N LEU A 384 -9.11 20.04 -14.82
CA LEU A 384 -8.74 19.07 -13.78
C LEU A 384 -7.33 19.37 -13.23
N LEU A 385 -6.35 19.61 -14.09
CA LEU A 385 -4.98 19.96 -13.67
C LEU A 385 -4.96 21.24 -12.84
N GLU A 386 -5.70 22.27 -13.24
CA GLU A 386 -5.84 23.52 -12.48
C GLU A 386 -6.48 23.29 -11.10
N GLN A 387 -7.51 22.44 -11.02
CA GLN A 387 -8.16 22.11 -9.75
C GLN A 387 -7.25 21.29 -8.83
N ILE A 388 -6.46 20.38 -9.38
CA ILE A 388 -5.49 19.58 -8.63
C ILE A 388 -4.35 20.48 -8.10
N ALA A 389 -3.86 21.41 -8.92
CA ALA A 389 -2.77 22.31 -8.57
C ALA A 389 -3.15 23.37 -7.50
N ARG A 390 -4.44 23.53 -7.20
CA ARG A 390 -4.87 24.41 -6.11
C ARG A 390 -4.35 23.92 -4.76
N PRO A 391 -3.85 24.81 -3.90
CA PRO A 391 -3.26 24.41 -2.63
C PRO A 391 -4.24 23.66 -1.73
N PHE A 392 -3.71 22.71 -0.98
CA PHE A 392 -4.39 21.97 0.07
C PHE A 392 -3.98 22.54 1.42
N HIS A 393 -4.96 22.92 2.25
CA HIS A 393 -4.71 23.39 3.60
C HIS A 393 -4.80 22.21 4.56
N LEU A 394 -3.66 21.75 5.09
CA LEU A 394 -3.56 20.70 6.09
C LEU A 394 -3.06 21.28 7.42
N GLY A 395 -3.98 21.71 8.27
CA GLY A 395 -3.65 22.43 9.51
C GLY A 395 -2.97 23.78 9.20
N SER A 396 -1.71 23.92 9.61
CA SER A 396 -0.89 25.14 9.36
C SER A 396 -0.07 25.09 8.08
N HIS A 397 -0.12 23.99 7.32
CA HIS A 397 0.70 23.79 6.12
C HIS A 397 -0.14 23.89 4.86
N GLU A 398 0.44 24.51 3.86
CA GLU A 398 -0.10 24.61 2.51
C GLU A 398 0.69 23.67 1.60
N LEU A 399 -0.01 22.69 0.98
CA LEU A 399 0.57 21.70 0.09
C LEU A 399 0.15 21.96 -1.35
N TYR A 400 1.09 21.83 -2.25
CA TYR A 400 0.87 21.87 -3.69
C TYR A 400 1.14 20.49 -4.28
N VAL A 401 0.19 19.99 -5.08
CA VAL A 401 0.30 18.72 -5.78
C VAL A 401 -0.05 18.97 -7.23
N SER A 402 0.71 18.43 -8.15
CA SER A 402 0.35 18.39 -9.57
C SER A 402 -0.06 16.97 -9.98
N ALA A 403 -0.55 16.82 -11.20
CA ALA A 403 -0.91 15.53 -11.74
C ALA A 403 -0.51 15.38 -13.21
N SER A 404 -0.34 14.14 -13.63
CA SER A 404 -0.16 13.77 -15.03
C SER A 404 -1.40 13.05 -15.51
N ILE A 405 -1.92 13.42 -16.69
CA ILE A 405 -3.14 12.87 -17.26
C ILE A 405 -2.85 12.23 -18.61
N GLY A 406 -3.22 10.95 -18.77
CA GLY A 406 -3.23 10.26 -20.05
C GLY A 406 -4.64 10.09 -20.59
N ILE A 407 -4.84 10.32 -21.87
CA ILE A 407 -6.15 10.33 -22.51
C ILE A 407 -6.18 9.33 -23.65
N ALA A 408 -7.17 8.42 -23.62
CA ALA A 408 -7.44 7.48 -24.69
C ALA A 408 -8.92 7.46 -25.06
N PHE A 409 -9.22 7.24 -26.34
CA PHE A 409 -10.57 7.28 -26.88
C PHE A 409 -11.08 5.88 -27.27
N CYS A 410 -12.34 5.62 -27.02
CA CYS A 410 -13.07 4.49 -27.56
C CYS A 410 -14.11 4.99 -28.61
N PRO A 411 -14.12 4.41 -29.85
CA PRO A 411 -13.35 3.27 -30.33
C PRO A 411 -11.99 3.62 -30.97
N GLY A 412 -11.55 4.87 -30.96
CA GLY A 412 -10.36 5.33 -31.70
C GLY A 412 -9.06 4.63 -31.31
N ASP A 413 -8.78 4.55 -30.01
CA ASP A 413 -7.52 4.03 -29.48
C ASP A 413 -7.65 2.61 -28.94
N ALA A 414 -8.83 2.22 -28.47
CA ALA A 414 -9.15 0.87 -28.03
C ALA A 414 -10.65 0.63 -28.05
N ASP A 415 -11.05 -0.66 -28.08
CA ASP A 415 -12.43 -1.06 -28.10
C ASP A 415 -12.87 -1.91 -26.88
N ASN A 416 -11.96 -2.13 -25.94
CA ASN A 416 -12.22 -2.86 -24.69
C ASN A 416 -11.60 -2.16 -23.49
N VAL A 417 -12.05 -2.51 -22.29
CA VAL A 417 -11.65 -1.88 -21.02
C VAL A 417 -10.16 -2.01 -20.76
N VAL A 418 -9.61 -3.20 -20.98
CA VAL A 418 -8.21 -3.51 -20.64
C VAL A 418 -7.25 -2.69 -21.49
N ASP A 419 -7.46 -2.68 -22.80
CA ASP A 419 -6.61 -1.93 -23.71
C ASP A 419 -6.80 -0.43 -23.56
N LEU A 420 -8.04 0.03 -23.31
CA LEU A 420 -8.30 1.45 -23.14
C LEU A 420 -7.61 2.00 -21.88
N ILE A 421 -7.66 1.26 -20.76
CA ILE A 421 -6.95 1.63 -19.53
C ILE A 421 -5.44 1.60 -19.76
N ARG A 422 -4.90 0.54 -20.36
CA ARG A 422 -3.48 0.41 -20.67
C ARG A 422 -2.98 1.57 -21.55
N ASN A 423 -3.75 1.95 -22.55
CA ASN A 423 -3.38 3.01 -23.50
C ASN A 423 -3.44 4.40 -22.83
N ALA A 424 -4.43 4.65 -21.98
CA ALA A 424 -4.50 5.88 -21.18
C ALA A 424 -3.36 5.95 -20.16
N ASP A 425 -3.02 4.84 -19.49
CA ASP A 425 -1.88 4.74 -18.57
C ASP A 425 -0.56 5.04 -19.28
N ALA A 426 -0.33 4.44 -20.48
CA ALA A 426 0.87 4.74 -21.27
C ALA A 426 0.99 6.22 -21.63
N ALA A 427 -0.11 6.88 -21.95
CA ALA A 427 -0.14 8.32 -22.24
C ALA A 427 0.10 9.16 -20.98
N MET A 428 -0.46 8.80 -19.85
CA MET A 428 -0.23 9.44 -18.55
C MET A 428 1.24 9.36 -18.15
N TYR A 429 1.81 8.17 -18.31
CA TYR A 429 3.22 7.96 -18.04
C TYR A 429 4.13 8.83 -18.92
N HIS A 430 3.79 8.98 -20.20
CA HIS A 430 4.49 9.89 -21.11
C HIS A 430 4.38 11.37 -20.64
N SER A 431 3.23 11.78 -20.12
CA SER A 431 3.05 13.10 -19.49
C SER A 431 4.01 13.29 -18.31
N LYS A 432 4.14 12.29 -17.42
CA LYS A 432 5.09 12.30 -16.29
C LYS A 432 6.55 12.47 -16.73
N GLN A 433 6.95 11.78 -17.78
CA GLN A 433 8.33 11.86 -18.31
C GLN A 433 8.68 13.23 -18.85
N ASN A 434 7.71 13.94 -19.40
CA ASN A 434 7.89 15.28 -19.97
C ASN A 434 7.75 16.40 -18.92
N GLY A 435 7.96 16.08 -17.65
CA GLY A 435 7.98 17.07 -16.55
C GLY A 435 6.73 17.08 -15.67
N GLY A 436 5.71 16.24 -15.97
CA GLY A 436 4.46 16.19 -15.21
C GLY A 436 3.57 17.41 -15.42
N ASN A 437 2.57 17.60 -14.54
CA ASN A 437 1.61 18.72 -14.56
C ASN A 437 1.03 19.02 -15.96
N SER A 438 0.73 17.96 -16.70
CA SER A 438 0.30 18.05 -18.09
C SER A 438 -0.62 16.90 -18.48
N HIS A 439 -1.22 17.01 -19.66
CA HIS A 439 -1.99 15.91 -20.22
C HIS A 439 -1.43 15.48 -21.57
N THR A 440 -1.54 14.20 -21.89
CA THR A 440 -1.07 13.62 -23.14
C THR A 440 -2.14 12.72 -23.73
N PHE A 441 -2.37 12.85 -25.04
CA PHE A 441 -3.22 11.91 -25.78
C PHE A 441 -2.41 10.69 -26.17
N TYR A 442 -3.03 9.54 -26.05
CA TYR A 442 -2.43 8.29 -26.48
C TYR A 442 -2.09 8.31 -27.97
N VAL A 443 -0.95 7.75 -28.31
CA VAL A 443 -0.53 7.35 -29.65
C VAL A 443 0.09 5.95 -29.57
N ALA A 444 -0.05 5.14 -30.64
CA ALA A 444 0.30 3.72 -30.61
C ALA A 444 1.77 3.43 -30.24
N GLU A 445 2.65 4.36 -30.57
CA GLU A 445 4.10 4.29 -30.29
C GLU A 445 4.42 4.26 -28.79
N MET A 446 3.55 4.82 -27.95
CA MET A 446 3.74 4.87 -26.49
C MET A 446 3.74 3.48 -25.82
N ASN A 447 2.95 2.55 -26.37
CA ASN A 447 2.96 1.16 -25.87
C ASN A 447 4.29 0.46 -26.13
N ALA A 448 4.92 0.72 -27.28
CA ALA A 448 6.23 0.17 -27.60
C ALA A 448 7.29 0.68 -26.62
N VAL A 449 7.26 1.99 -26.30
CA VAL A 449 8.16 2.63 -25.33
C VAL A 449 7.99 2.03 -23.91
N ALA A 450 6.75 1.78 -23.49
CA ALA A 450 6.49 1.20 -22.17
C ALA A 450 7.04 -0.25 -22.04
N VAL A 451 6.86 -1.06 -23.07
CA VAL A 451 7.40 -2.44 -23.12
C VAL A 451 8.93 -2.42 -23.16
N GLU A 452 9.53 -1.58 -24.02
CA GLU A 452 10.97 -1.40 -24.12
C GLU A 452 11.58 -1.02 -22.75
N ARG A 453 10.96 -0.09 -22.05
CA ARG A 453 11.38 0.35 -20.72
C ARG A 453 11.39 -0.79 -19.69
N LEU A 454 10.33 -1.61 -19.62
CA LEU A 454 10.28 -2.78 -18.75
C LEU A 454 11.43 -3.75 -19.06
N MET A 455 11.70 -3.95 -20.34
CA MET A 455 12.82 -4.78 -20.81
C MET A 455 14.17 -4.17 -20.40
N LEU A 456 14.35 -2.87 -20.62
CA LEU A 456 15.58 -2.15 -20.23
C LEU A 456 15.81 -2.20 -18.72
N LYS A 457 14.77 -1.98 -17.91
CA LYS A 457 14.86 -2.07 -16.43
C LYS A 457 15.31 -3.46 -15.97
N SER A 458 14.79 -4.52 -16.58
CA SER A 458 15.21 -5.89 -16.28
C SER A 458 16.64 -6.19 -16.72
N LYS A 459 17.08 -5.64 -17.87
CA LYS A 459 18.43 -5.84 -18.42
C LYS A 459 19.48 -5.01 -17.67
N LEU A 460 19.15 -3.78 -17.23
CA LEU A 460 20.08 -2.88 -16.54
C LEU A 460 20.67 -3.48 -15.26
N ARG A 461 19.88 -4.29 -14.54
CA ARG A 461 20.39 -5.01 -13.36
C ARG A 461 21.58 -5.90 -13.65
N ARG A 462 21.65 -6.49 -14.86
CA ARG A 462 22.73 -7.38 -15.29
C ARG A 462 23.81 -6.65 -16.08
N ALA A 463 23.57 -5.41 -16.47
CA ALA A 463 24.53 -4.64 -17.28
C ALA A 463 25.87 -4.44 -16.57
N ILE A 464 25.84 -4.24 -15.23
CA ILE A 464 27.06 -4.10 -14.41
C ILE A 464 27.88 -5.40 -14.40
N GLU A 465 27.21 -6.56 -14.28
CA GLU A 465 27.84 -7.88 -14.20
C GLU A 465 28.39 -8.36 -15.57
N ARG A 466 27.82 -7.82 -16.66
CA ARG A 466 28.14 -8.25 -18.03
C ARG A 466 29.07 -7.31 -18.80
N ASP A 467 29.67 -6.32 -18.10
CA ASP A 467 30.51 -5.31 -18.74
C ASP A 467 29.82 -4.57 -19.90
N GLU A 468 28.49 -4.38 -19.82
CA GLU A 468 27.72 -3.66 -20.81
C GLU A 468 27.77 -2.13 -20.59
N LEU A 469 28.25 -1.68 -19.41
CA LEU A 469 28.47 -0.26 -19.11
C LEU A 469 29.86 0.17 -19.56
N VAL A 470 29.92 1.32 -20.23
CA VAL A 470 31.16 1.89 -20.76
C VAL A 470 31.27 3.34 -20.33
N MET A 471 32.45 3.77 -19.88
CA MET A 471 32.78 5.17 -19.67
C MET A 471 33.36 5.78 -20.93
N LEU A 472 32.78 6.89 -21.35
CA LEU A 472 33.36 7.79 -22.31
C LEU A 472 33.72 9.11 -21.62
N TYR A 473 34.62 9.87 -22.20
CA TYR A 473 35.09 11.13 -21.63
C TYR A 473 35.03 12.22 -22.67
N GLN A 474 34.42 13.37 -22.32
CA GLN A 474 34.36 14.53 -23.20
C GLN A 474 35.31 15.63 -22.73
N PRO A 475 36.18 16.17 -23.61
CA PRO A 475 37.17 17.15 -23.23
C PRO A 475 36.54 18.48 -22.81
N LYS A 476 37.11 19.08 -21.73
CA LYS A 476 36.83 20.43 -21.26
C LYS A 476 38.02 21.34 -21.60
N VAL A 477 37.73 22.48 -22.21
CA VAL A 477 38.75 23.36 -22.77
C VAL A 477 38.68 24.74 -22.15
N ASP A 478 39.82 25.31 -21.82
CA ASP A 478 39.92 26.73 -21.43
C ASP A 478 39.66 27.61 -22.65
N LEU A 479 38.65 28.47 -22.57
CA LEU A 479 38.24 29.33 -23.69
C LEU A 479 39.16 30.52 -23.94
N ARG A 480 40.18 30.71 -23.11
CA ARG A 480 41.19 31.76 -23.30
C ARG A 480 42.27 31.34 -24.28
N ASP A 481 42.72 30.10 -24.17
CA ASP A 481 43.94 29.62 -24.89
C ASP A 481 43.80 28.27 -25.57
N GLY A 482 42.63 27.63 -25.45
CA GLY A 482 42.37 26.31 -26.08
C GLY A 482 43.03 25.14 -25.39
N ARG A 483 43.50 25.27 -24.15
CA ARG A 483 44.12 24.20 -23.38
C ARG A 483 43.06 23.22 -22.82
N LEU A 484 43.34 21.96 -22.92
CA LEU A 484 42.56 20.91 -22.23
C LEU A 484 42.74 21.07 -20.71
N VAL A 485 41.71 21.28 -19.95
CA VAL A 485 41.74 21.48 -18.50
C VAL A 485 41.14 20.33 -17.72
N GLY A 486 40.43 19.45 -18.40
CA GLY A 486 39.79 18.29 -17.79
C GLY A 486 38.84 17.58 -18.75
N SER A 487 37.99 16.76 -18.21
CA SER A 487 36.98 16.02 -18.98
C SER A 487 35.72 15.73 -18.14
N GLU A 488 34.63 15.49 -18.80
CA GLU A 488 33.44 14.94 -18.17
C GLU A 488 33.31 13.46 -18.47
N ALA A 489 33.08 12.65 -17.41
CA ALA A 489 32.85 11.22 -17.49
C ALA A 489 31.38 10.94 -17.81
N LEU A 490 31.14 10.41 -18.97
CA LEU A 490 29.84 10.16 -19.53
C LEU A 490 29.56 8.67 -19.63
N LEU A 491 28.59 8.18 -18.86
CA LEU A 491 28.20 6.79 -18.87
C LEU A 491 27.43 6.44 -20.17
N ARG A 492 27.73 5.28 -20.74
CA ARG A 492 27.03 4.67 -21.88
C ARG A 492 26.66 3.24 -21.56
N TRP A 493 25.53 2.79 -22.06
CA TRP A 493 25.13 1.40 -21.95
C TRP A 493 25.08 0.75 -23.34
N ARG A 494 26.02 -0.13 -23.60
CA ARG A 494 26.10 -0.91 -24.86
C ARG A 494 25.37 -2.21 -24.69
N LEU A 495 24.11 -2.23 -25.11
CA LEU A 495 23.27 -3.41 -24.97
C LEU A 495 23.39 -4.30 -26.21
N PRO A 496 23.89 -5.55 -26.08
CA PRO A 496 24.03 -6.46 -27.24
C PRO A 496 22.69 -6.66 -27.94
N GLY A 497 22.67 -6.44 -29.26
CA GLY A 497 21.48 -6.56 -30.10
C GLY A 497 20.55 -5.33 -30.10
N HIS A 498 20.82 -4.29 -29.29
CA HIS A 498 20.03 -3.05 -29.24
C HIS A 498 20.89 -1.80 -29.49
N GLY A 499 22.22 -1.93 -29.53
CA GLY A 499 23.14 -0.80 -29.69
C GLY A 499 23.39 0.00 -28.39
N ASP A 500 23.75 1.28 -28.56
CA ASP A 500 24.02 2.18 -27.45
C ASP A 500 22.71 2.79 -26.94
N ILE A 501 22.38 2.50 -25.69
CA ILE A 501 21.21 3.07 -24.99
C ILE A 501 21.63 4.42 -24.38
N PRO A 502 20.95 5.54 -24.70
CA PRO A 502 21.33 6.85 -24.18
C PRO A 502 21.05 6.97 -22.67
N PRO A 503 21.85 7.75 -21.93
CA PRO A 503 21.67 7.99 -20.50
C PRO A 503 20.28 8.49 -20.13
N SER A 504 19.68 9.34 -20.96
CA SER A 504 18.31 9.86 -20.78
C SER A 504 17.24 8.75 -20.71
N GLN A 505 17.48 7.57 -21.28
CA GLN A 505 16.57 6.44 -21.20
C GLN A 505 16.81 5.56 -19.98
N PHE A 506 18.07 5.27 -19.60
CA PHE A 506 18.32 4.29 -18.56
C PHE A 506 18.65 4.88 -17.17
N ILE A 507 19.15 6.11 -17.06
CA ILE A 507 19.41 6.76 -15.76
C ILE A 507 18.12 6.92 -14.94
N PRO A 508 16.99 7.42 -15.51
CA PRO A 508 15.71 7.46 -14.78
C PRO A 508 15.26 6.06 -14.31
N LEU A 509 15.49 4.99 -15.11
CA LEU A 509 15.19 3.61 -14.72
C LEU A 509 16.06 3.13 -13.55
N ALA A 510 17.35 3.48 -13.57
CA ALA A 510 18.26 3.21 -12.49
C ALA A 510 17.84 3.91 -11.20
N GLU A 511 17.40 5.16 -11.30
CA GLU A 511 16.90 5.93 -10.16
C GLU A 511 15.62 5.32 -9.58
N GLU A 512 14.62 5.02 -10.39
CA GLU A 512 13.37 4.39 -9.94
C GLU A 512 13.60 3.06 -9.22
N SER A 513 14.53 2.25 -9.73
CA SER A 513 14.81 0.92 -9.21
C SER A 513 15.88 0.86 -8.11
N ASN A 514 16.42 1.99 -7.68
CA ASN A 514 17.59 2.12 -6.79
C ASN A 514 18.90 1.53 -7.35
N LEU A 515 18.92 1.05 -8.59
CA LEU A 515 20.12 0.57 -9.26
C LEU A 515 21.15 1.68 -9.49
N ILE A 516 20.72 2.94 -9.41
CA ILE A 516 21.61 4.10 -9.51
C ILE A 516 22.72 4.09 -8.45
N LEU A 517 22.52 3.45 -7.31
CA LEU A 517 23.52 3.31 -6.27
C LEU A 517 24.68 2.39 -6.73
N ASP A 518 24.31 1.26 -7.35
CA ASP A 518 25.29 0.30 -7.87
C ASP A 518 25.99 0.84 -9.12
N VAL A 519 25.22 1.48 -10.01
CA VAL A 519 25.75 2.17 -11.20
C VAL A 519 26.74 3.27 -10.79
N GLY A 520 26.38 4.12 -9.82
CA GLY A 520 27.27 5.19 -9.36
C GLY A 520 28.55 4.67 -8.70
N ALA A 521 28.45 3.59 -7.93
CA ALA A 521 29.62 2.94 -7.36
C ALA A 521 30.53 2.31 -8.45
N TRP A 522 29.93 1.76 -9.51
CA TRP A 522 30.66 1.27 -10.67
C TRP A 522 31.35 2.42 -11.43
N VAL A 523 30.63 3.52 -11.70
CA VAL A 523 31.18 4.71 -12.36
C VAL A 523 32.38 5.25 -11.60
N LEU A 524 32.24 5.48 -10.30
CA LEU A 524 33.33 6.02 -9.47
C LEU A 524 34.59 5.14 -9.53
N ARG A 525 34.41 3.83 -9.35
CA ARG A 525 35.53 2.88 -9.44
C ARG A 525 36.18 2.89 -10.83
N ARG A 526 35.36 2.94 -11.88
CA ARG A 526 35.85 2.98 -13.25
C ARG A 526 36.65 4.24 -13.54
N VAL A 527 36.12 5.40 -13.16
CA VAL A 527 36.78 6.70 -13.38
C VAL A 527 38.07 6.80 -12.55
N CYS A 528 38.08 6.37 -11.30
CA CYS A 528 39.30 6.34 -10.48
C CYS A 528 40.39 5.44 -11.08
N ARG A 529 40.00 4.28 -11.63
CA ARG A 529 40.94 3.37 -12.31
C ARG A 529 41.52 4.01 -13.57
N ASP A 530 40.67 4.60 -14.41
CA ASP A 530 41.13 5.22 -15.66
C ASP A 530 42.00 6.45 -15.35
N TYR A 531 41.64 7.25 -14.35
CA TYR A 531 42.43 8.40 -13.89
C TYR A 531 43.79 7.99 -13.35
N ARG A 532 43.90 6.90 -12.61
CA ARG A 532 45.18 6.35 -12.14
C ARG A 532 46.11 6.01 -13.31
N GLN A 533 45.56 5.37 -14.36
CA GLN A 533 46.34 5.07 -15.58
C GLN A 533 46.83 6.35 -16.28
N TRP A 534 46.03 7.41 -16.28
CA TRP A 534 46.44 8.70 -16.85
C TRP A 534 47.54 9.36 -16.05
N GLN A 535 47.52 9.31 -14.71
CA GLN A 535 48.56 9.85 -13.85
C GLN A 535 49.93 9.14 -14.07
N ASP A 536 49.92 7.88 -14.43
CA ASP A 536 51.12 7.15 -14.75
C ASP A 536 51.77 7.60 -16.08
N SER A 537 50.97 8.27 -16.94
CA SER A 537 51.41 8.69 -18.29
C SER A 537 51.60 10.20 -18.41
N VAL A 538 50.82 11.00 -17.67
CA VAL A 538 50.81 12.48 -17.74
C VAL A 538 50.79 13.05 -16.32
N ALA A 539 51.67 14.03 -16.04
CA ALA A 539 51.77 14.63 -14.71
C ALA A 539 50.52 15.36 -14.25
N GLU A 540 49.76 15.97 -15.17
CA GLU A 540 48.56 16.71 -14.91
C GLU A 540 47.46 16.30 -15.90
N PRO A 541 46.68 15.25 -15.63
CA PRO A 541 45.59 14.82 -16.50
C PRO A 541 44.41 15.82 -16.54
N GLY A 542 44.38 16.79 -15.63
CA GLY A 542 43.23 17.70 -15.45
C GLY A 542 42.18 17.09 -14.53
N ARG A 543 41.10 17.83 -14.33
CA ARG A 543 39.98 17.37 -13.49
C ARG A 543 39.01 16.48 -14.28
N VAL A 544 38.46 15.48 -13.61
CA VAL A 544 37.42 14.65 -14.18
C VAL A 544 36.10 14.91 -13.45
N SER A 545 35.07 15.29 -14.19
CA SER A 545 33.74 15.52 -13.64
C SER A 545 32.90 14.23 -13.70
N ILE A 546 32.13 14.01 -12.65
CA ILE A 546 31.22 12.87 -12.50
C ILE A 546 29.83 13.38 -12.13
N ASN A 547 28.85 12.98 -12.88
CA ASN A 547 27.44 13.27 -12.60
C ASN A 547 26.93 12.50 -11.38
N LEU A 548 26.18 13.16 -10.49
CA LEU A 548 25.74 12.60 -9.22
C LEU A 548 24.24 12.77 -9.02
N SER A 549 23.54 11.67 -8.70
CA SER A 549 22.09 11.71 -8.47
C SER A 549 21.72 12.05 -7.03
N LEU A 550 20.56 12.66 -6.84
CA LEU A 550 19.98 12.95 -5.53
C LEU A 550 19.87 11.70 -4.64
N LYS A 551 19.56 10.55 -5.22
CA LYS A 551 19.42 9.28 -4.47
C LYS A 551 20.74 8.81 -3.87
N GLN A 552 21.84 9.03 -4.56
CA GLN A 552 23.18 8.72 -4.05
C GLN A 552 23.53 9.63 -2.88
N LEU A 553 23.30 10.94 -3.03
CA LEU A 553 23.55 11.95 -1.98
C LEU A 553 22.72 11.73 -0.71
N ARG A 554 21.54 11.14 -0.83
CA ARG A 554 20.66 10.84 0.33
C ARG A 554 21.10 9.61 1.14
N GLN A 555 22.04 8.79 0.66
CA GLN A 555 22.51 7.64 1.41
C GLN A 555 23.38 8.05 2.60
N ALA A 556 23.09 7.50 3.78
CA ALA A 556 23.85 7.82 4.99
C ALA A 556 25.33 7.44 4.90
N GLU A 557 25.64 6.39 4.14
CA GLU A 557 27.02 5.89 3.97
C GLU A 557 27.69 6.40 2.68
N PHE A 558 27.13 7.41 2.03
CA PHE A 558 27.66 7.92 0.77
C PHE A 558 29.12 8.41 0.93
N ILE A 559 29.37 9.32 1.88
CA ILE A 559 30.69 9.91 2.12
C ILE A 559 31.76 8.85 2.47
N PRO A 560 31.53 7.94 3.44
CA PRO A 560 32.48 6.88 3.75
C PRO A 560 32.83 6.00 2.54
N ARG A 561 31.80 5.56 1.80
CA ARG A 561 32.00 4.73 0.60
C ARG A 561 32.73 5.48 -0.52
N PHE A 562 32.37 6.75 -0.71
CA PHE A 562 33.01 7.61 -1.68
C PHE A 562 34.48 7.76 -1.38
N ARG A 563 34.85 8.02 -0.13
CA ARG A 563 36.25 8.13 0.31
C ARG A 563 37.03 6.83 0.11
N SER A 564 36.45 5.69 0.49
CA SER A 564 37.13 4.41 0.38
C SER A 564 37.57 4.08 -1.05
N VAL A 565 36.81 4.48 -2.06
CA VAL A 565 37.16 4.24 -3.46
C VAL A 565 38.43 5.02 -3.85
N PHE A 566 38.57 6.27 -3.42
CA PHE A 566 39.81 7.05 -3.69
C PHE A 566 41.03 6.43 -3.00
N ASP A 567 40.84 5.98 -1.77
CA ASP A 567 41.93 5.29 -1.01
C ASP A 567 42.32 3.99 -1.70
N ASP A 568 41.36 3.19 -2.19
CA ASP A 568 41.61 1.91 -2.87
C ASP A 568 42.40 2.08 -4.16
N TYR A 569 42.17 3.14 -4.92
CA TYR A 569 42.89 3.40 -6.18
C TYR A 569 44.11 4.33 -6.02
N GLY A 570 44.32 4.89 -4.83
CA GLY A 570 45.43 5.79 -4.54
C GLY A 570 45.37 7.08 -5.35
N VAL A 571 44.17 7.62 -5.61
CA VAL A 571 43.97 8.87 -6.33
C VAL A 571 43.46 9.96 -5.38
N SER A 572 43.88 11.21 -5.59
CA SER A 572 43.46 12.29 -4.71
C SER A 572 42.09 12.85 -5.13
N PRO A 573 41.14 13.06 -4.19
CA PRO A 573 39.85 13.63 -4.47
C PRO A 573 39.88 14.99 -5.16
N GLN A 574 40.95 15.77 -4.99
CA GLN A 574 41.11 17.10 -5.60
C GLN A 574 41.14 17.12 -7.15
N HIS A 575 41.32 15.96 -7.76
CA HIS A 575 41.30 15.80 -9.21
C HIS A 575 39.93 15.51 -9.76
N PHE A 576 38.93 15.45 -8.89
CA PHE A 576 37.56 15.12 -9.28
C PHE A 576 36.60 16.28 -9.00
N GLU A 577 35.66 16.40 -9.87
CA GLU A 577 34.55 17.34 -9.77
C GLU A 577 33.23 16.58 -9.77
N LEU A 578 32.32 16.90 -8.86
CA LEU A 578 30.99 16.31 -8.82
C LEU A 578 30.00 17.30 -9.38
N GLU A 579 29.26 16.87 -10.39
CA GLU A 579 28.24 17.64 -11.07
C GLU A 579 26.86 17.30 -10.48
N ILE A 580 26.15 18.31 -10.02
CA ILE A 580 24.85 18.18 -9.34
C ILE A 580 23.88 19.14 -10.00
N THR A 581 22.75 18.64 -10.47
CA THR A 581 21.76 19.48 -11.14
C THR A 581 21.14 20.50 -10.20
N GLU A 582 20.77 21.64 -10.73
CA GLU A 582 20.11 22.74 -10.03
C GLU A 582 18.92 22.27 -9.19
N THR A 583 18.04 21.44 -9.76
CA THR A 583 16.85 20.89 -9.11
C THR A 583 17.21 20.02 -7.89
N THR A 584 18.29 19.27 -7.98
CA THR A 584 18.79 18.40 -6.89
C THR A 584 19.18 19.23 -5.67
N LEU A 585 19.88 20.34 -5.87
CA LEU A 585 20.36 21.21 -4.79
C LEU A 585 19.19 21.86 -4.03
N MET A 586 18.10 22.20 -4.70
CA MET A 586 16.95 22.89 -4.09
C MET A 586 16.05 21.98 -3.24
N THR A 587 16.15 20.66 -3.37
CA THR A 587 15.21 19.71 -2.74
C THR A 587 15.32 19.61 -1.21
N ASP A 588 16.48 19.87 -0.58
CA ASP A 588 16.68 19.98 0.86
C ASP A 588 17.95 20.79 1.11
N ALA A 589 17.87 22.08 0.88
CA ALA A 589 19.03 22.96 0.84
C ALA A 589 19.90 22.88 2.12
N ARG A 590 19.29 22.81 3.31
CA ARG A 590 20.05 22.77 4.58
C ARG A 590 20.86 21.49 4.76
N ARG A 591 20.29 20.34 4.41
CA ARG A 591 20.99 19.05 4.46
C ARG A 591 22.06 19.01 3.38
N MET A 592 21.73 19.53 2.18
CA MET A 592 22.61 19.55 1.05
C MET A 592 23.87 20.37 1.32
N VAL A 593 23.74 21.58 1.88
CA VAL A 593 24.90 22.41 2.25
C VAL A 593 25.89 21.64 3.13
N ARG A 594 25.43 20.98 4.18
CA ARG A 594 26.32 20.19 5.06
C ARG A 594 27.04 19.07 4.33
N LEU A 595 26.32 18.33 3.48
CA LEU A 595 26.90 17.23 2.72
C LEU A 595 27.95 17.73 1.72
N LEU A 596 27.68 18.83 1.04
CA LEU A 596 28.60 19.44 0.09
C LEU A 596 29.84 20.04 0.78
N ASP A 597 29.69 20.59 1.99
CA ASP A 597 30.81 21.04 2.80
C ASP A 597 31.73 19.88 3.18
N GLU A 598 31.16 18.70 3.53
CA GLU A 598 31.97 17.50 3.80
C GLU A 598 32.73 17.02 2.56
N LEU A 599 32.09 17.00 1.38
CA LEU A 599 32.75 16.66 0.11
C LEU A 599 33.87 17.66 -0.23
N ARG A 600 33.62 18.96 -0.07
CA ARG A 600 34.61 20.01 -0.28
C ARG A 600 35.79 19.87 0.69
N ALA A 601 35.53 19.54 1.95
CA ALA A 601 36.57 19.29 2.95
C ALA A 601 37.48 18.08 2.61
N MET A 602 36.97 17.13 1.78
CA MET A 602 37.79 16.04 1.21
C MET A 602 38.67 16.51 0.05
N GLY A 603 38.48 17.75 -0.45
CA GLY A 603 39.19 18.30 -1.60
C GLY A 603 38.45 18.15 -2.94
N VAL A 604 37.26 17.58 -2.98
CA VAL A 604 36.46 17.41 -4.21
C VAL A 604 35.96 18.77 -4.69
N HIS A 605 36.03 19.03 -5.98
CA HIS A 605 35.38 20.20 -6.59
C HIS A 605 33.89 19.90 -6.82
N LEU A 606 33.08 20.94 -6.76
CA LEU A 606 31.61 20.86 -6.90
C LEU A 606 31.15 21.81 -7.99
N SER A 607 30.30 21.35 -8.88
CA SER A 607 29.68 22.16 -9.94
C SER A 607 28.17 22.02 -9.95
N ILE A 608 27.49 23.07 -10.38
CA ILE A 608 26.07 23.04 -10.65
C ILE A 608 25.86 22.79 -12.12
N ASP A 609 25.10 21.76 -12.43
CA ASP A 609 24.77 21.33 -13.77
C ASP A 609 23.37 21.79 -14.21
N ASP A 610 23.13 21.87 -15.52
CA ASP A 610 21.87 22.28 -16.17
C ASP A 610 21.37 23.64 -15.68
N PHE A 611 22.25 24.58 -15.38
CA PHE A 611 21.88 25.86 -14.78
C PHE A 611 21.08 26.73 -15.74
N GLY A 612 19.95 27.28 -15.23
CA GLY A 612 19.01 28.11 -15.95
C GLY A 612 17.75 27.38 -16.41
N THR A 613 17.68 26.05 -16.27
CA THR A 613 16.48 25.26 -16.59
C THR A 613 15.50 25.20 -15.42
N GLY A 614 15.93 25.57 -14.19
CA GLY A 614 15.15 25.51 -12.96
C GLY A 614 14.81 26.89 -12.37
N TYR A 615 14.19 26.88 -11.19
CA TYR A 615 13.84 28.10 -10.42
C TYR A 615 14.83 28.30 -9.26
N SER A 616 16.05 28.73 -9.55
CA SER A 616 17.02 29.03 -8.48
C SER A 616 16.79 30.38 -7.84
N SER A 617 16.73 30.42 -6.52
CA SER A 617 16.92 31.62 -5.76
C SER A 617 18.41 31.96 -5.68
N LEU A 618 18.81 33.13 -6.12
CA LEU A 618 20.19 33.62 -6.03
C LEU A 618 20.74 33.55 -4.59
N ALA A 619 19.86 33.74 -3.60
CA ALA A 619 20.22 33.66 -2.19
C ALA A 619 20.52 32.20 -1.74
N ALA A 620 19.88 31.22 -2.36
CA ALA A 620 20.19 29.82 -2.11
C ALA A 620 21.52 29.41 -2.76
N LEU A 621 21.79 29.88 -3.98
CA LEU A 621 23.04 29.61 -4.69
C LEU A 621 24.27 30.05 -3.89
N GLN A 622 24.21 31.19 -3.22
CA GLN A 622 25.31 31.71 -2.38
C GLN A 622 25.63 30.85 -1.16
N GLN A 623 24.70 29.98 -0.75
CA GLN A 623 24.90 29.10 0.42
C GLN A 623 25.60 27.79 0.07
N PHE A 624 25.61 27.42 -1.22
CA PHE A 624 26.26 26.17 -1.64
C PHE A 624 27.76 26.35 -1.86
N PRO A 625 28.61 25.44 -1.35
CA PRO A 625 30.05 25.52 -1.50
C PRO A 625 30.55 25.05 -2.86
N VAL A 626 29.95 25.54 -3.94
CA VAL A 626 30.25 25.18 -5.33
C VAL A 626 31.32 26.09 -5.90
N GLY A 627 32.11 25.59 -6.86
CA GLY A 627 33.17 26.34 -7.54
C GLY A 627 32.88 26.64 -8.99
N THR A 628 32.05 25.82 -9.65
CA THR A 628 31.78 25.91 -11.08
C THR A 628 30.28 25.93 -11.34
N LEU A 629 29.88 26.69 -12.37
CA LEU A 629 28.52 26.79 -12.87
C LEU A 629 28.51 26.40 -14.35
N LYS A 630 27.73 25.39 -14.73
CA LYS A 630 27.62 24.88 -16.10
C LYS A 630 26.37 25.47 -16.76
N ILE A 631 26.53 26.08 -17.92
CA ILE A 631 25.42 26.60 -18.73
C ILE A 631 24.92 25.50 -19.60
N ASP A 632 23.61 25.18 -19.47
CA ASP A 632 22.98 24.12 -20.25
C ASP A 632 23.09 24.35 -21.77
N GLN A 633 23.29 23.27 -22.50
CA GLN A 633 23.46 23.27 -23.95
C GLN A 633 22.27 23.89 -24.70
N THR A 634 21.05 23.87 -24.16
CA THR A 634 19.86 24.43 -24.82
C THR A 634 19.99 25.93 -25.04
N PHE A 635 20.57 26.65 -24.08
CA PHE A 635 20.82 28.08 -24.20
C PHE A 635 22.01 28.39 -25.08
N VAL A 636 23.09 27.59 -24.98
CA VAL A 636 24.29 27.79 -25.80
C VAL A 636 23.99 27.54 -27.28
N ARG A 637 23.20 26.53 -27.61
CA ARG A 637 22.84 26.17 -28.97
C ARG A 637 22.19 27.35 -29.74
N HIS A 638 21.35 28.12 -29.08
CA HIS A 638 20.57 29.17 -29.68
C HIS A 638 21.13 30.60 -29.40
N ALA A 639 22.19 30.71 -28.59
CA ALA A 639 22.74 32.00 -28.14
C ALA A 639 23.18 32.95 -29.27
N THR A 640 23.56 32.40 -30.42
CA THR A 640 23.95 33.20 -31.60
C THR A 640 22.78 33.66 -32.48
N VAL A 641 21.59 33.11 -32.28
CA VAL A 641 20.41 33.33 -33.10
C VAL A 641 19.26 33.99 -32.30
N SER A 642 19.07 33.55 -31.05
CA SER A 642 18.03 34.03 -30.13
C SER A 642 18.59 35.14 -29.24
N ARG A 643 17.90 36.30 -29.21
CA ARG A 643 18.25 37.40 -28.31
C ARG A 643 18.01 37.05 -26.84
N ASP A 644 16.99 36.27 -26.57
CA ASP A 644 16.60 35.90 -25.21
C ASP A 644 17.62 34.90 -24.63
N ASP A 645 18.01 33.88 -25.40
CA ASP A 645 19.05 32.93 -24.99
C ASP A 645 20.41 33.61 -24.83
N ALA A 646 20.77 34.51 -25.75
CA ALA A 646 21.97 35.33 -25.62
C ALA A 646 21.98 36.21 -24.35
N ALA A 647 20.84 36.78 -23.97
CA ALA A 647 20.71 37.59 -22.77
C ALA A 647 20.84 36.71 -21.52
N LEU A 648 20.23 35.51 -21.54
CA LEU A 648 20.32 34.55 -20.44
C LEU A 648 21.75 34.07 -20.25
N VAL A 649 22.45 33.62 -21.31
CA VAL A 649 23.86 33.19 -21.25
C VAL A 649 24.74 34.31 -20.69
N ARG A 650 24.56 35.57 -21.15
CA ARG A 650 25.27 36.73 -20.62
C ARG A 650 25.04 36.91 -19.13
N THR A 651 23.77 36.82 -18.70
CA THR A 651 23.39 36.99 -17.29
C THR A 651 24.05 35.91 -16.43
N ILE A 652 24.06 34.65 -16.90
CA ILE A 652 24.71 33.55 -16.18
C ILE A 652 26.22 33.74 -16.05
N VAL A 653 26.90 34.18 -17.11
CA VAL A 653 28.35 34.47 -17.09
C VAL A 653 28.67 35.60 -16.12
N GLU A 654 27.90 36.72 -16.16
CA GLU A 654 28.06 37.84 -15.26
C GLU A 654 27.78 37.46 -13.79
N MET A 655 26.76 36.63 -13.56
CA MET A 655 26.44 36.10 -12.24
C MET A 655 27.58 35.21 -11.69
N GLY A 656 28.12 34.30 -12.50
CA GLY A 656 29.28 33.48 -12.12
C GLY A 656 30.45 34.36 -11.70
N ARG A 657 30.76 35.41 -12.49
CA ARG A 657 31.82 36.35 -12.16
C ARG A 657 31.56 37.08 -10.83
N ASN A 658 30.34 37.58 -10.60
CA ASN A 658 29.99 38.28 -9.37
C ASN A 658 30.02 37.41 -8.13
N LEU A 659 29.80 36.11 -8.29
CA LEU A 659 29.84 35.09 -7.21
C LEU A 659 31.23 34.43 -7.07
N ASN A 660 32.23 34.83 -7.87
CA ASN A 660 33.56 34.20 -7.96
C ASN A 660 33.48 32.69 -8.29
N LEU A 661 32.56 32.33 -9.18
CA LEU A 661 32.41 30.97 -9.70
C LEU A 661 33.08 30.90 -11.10
N GLU A 662 33.68 29.75 -11.38
CA GLU A 662 34.09 29.43 -12.75
C GLU A 662 32.82 29.10 -13.56
N VAL A 663 32.79 29.51 -14.83
CA VAL A 663 31.65 29.23 -15.72
C VAL A 663 32.11 28.35 -16.86
N LEU A 664 31.39 27.26 -17.09
CA LEU A 664 31.59 26.32 -18.19
C LEU A 664 30.35 26.36 -19.09
N ALA A 665 30.55 26.52 -20.39
CA ALA A 665 29.46 26.41 -21.36
C ALA A 665 29.43 25.06 -22.03
N GLU A 666 28.26 24.42 -22.06
CA GLU A 666 28.04 23.11 -22.69
C GLU A 666 27.51 23.24 -24.11
N GLY A 667 27.70 22.18 -24.91
CA GLY A 667 27.13 22.06 -26.23
C GLY A 667 27.67 23.06 -27.23
N ILE A 668 28.94 23.46 -27.15
CA ILE A 668 29.59 24.31 -28.13
C ILE A 668 29.82 23.50 -29.42
N GLU A 669 29.08 23.82 -30.47
CA GLU A 669 29.11 23.14 -31.75
C GLU A 669 29.80 23.97 -32.86
N THR A 670 29.77 25.28 -32.74
CA THR A 670 30.26 26.19 -33.80
C THR A 670 31.28 27.22 -33.31
N VAL A 671 32.09 27.74 -34.23
CA VAL A 671 33.08 28.77 -33.95
C VAL A 671 32.42 30.10 -33.55
N GLU A 672 31.20 30.38 -34.04
CA GLU A 672 30.42 31.59 -33.70
C GLU A 672 29.99 31.53 -32.23
N GLN A 673 29.54 30.35 -31.75
CA GLN A 673 29.20 30.16 -30.33
C GLN A 673 30.45 30.31 -29.45
N LEU A 674 31.59 29.75 -29.88
CA LEU A 674 32.86 29.90 -29.17
C LEU A 674 33.25 31.38 -29.09
N ALA A 675 33.20 32.13 -30.20
CA ALA A 675 33.53 33.57 -30.23
C ALA A 675 32.61 34.38 -29.32
N PHE A 676 31.31 34.08 -29.30
CA PHE A 676 30.33 34.74 -28.44
C PHE A 676 30.67 34.51 -26.95
N LEU A 677 30.92 33.26 -26.53
CA LEU A 677 31.21 32.91 -25.14
C LEU A 677 32.54 33.50 -24.67
N ARG A 678 33.57 33.48 -25.52
CA ARG A 678 34.84 34.17 -25.27
C ARG A 678 34.65 35.69 -25.08
N GLY A 679 33.82 36.30 -25.95
CA GLY A 679 33.50 37.74 -25.85
C GLY A 679 32.82 38.08 -24.53
N LEU A 680 32.08 37.19 -23.91
CA LEU A 680 31.48 37.33 -22.58
C LEU A 680 32.47 37.06 -21.44
N GLY A 681 33.63 36.46 -21.73
CA GLY A 681 34.61 36.05 -20.74
C GLY A 681 34.21 34.76 -19.98
N CYS A 682 33.52 33.85 -20.64
CA CYS A 682 33.28 32.49 -20.13
C CYS A 682 34.63 31.77 -19.99
N HIS A 683 34.80 31.00 -18.91
CA HIS A 683 36.08 30.39 -18.55
C HIS A 683 36.35 29.12 -19.35
N TYR A 684 35.41 28.20 -19.35
CA TYR A 684 35.59 26.87 -19.94
C TYR A 684 34.47 26.53 -20.92
N GLY A 685 34.74 25.63 -21.81
CA GLY A 685 33.77 25.12 -22.76
C GLY A 685 33.92 23.64 -23.02
N GLN A 686 32.79 23.03 -23.36
CA GLN A 686 32.65 21.64 -23.73
C GLN A 686 31.66 21.54 -24.90
N GLY A 687 31.90 20.63 -25.84
CA GLY A 687 30.99 20.40 -26.96
C GLY A 687 31.68 19.74 -28.15
N GLN A 688 30.89 19.45 -29.20
CA GLN A 688 31.35 18.74 -30.40
C GLN A 688 32.47 19.49 -31.13
N LEU A 689 32.53 20.80 -31.01
CA LEU A 689 33.61 21.63 -31.59
C LEU A 689 34.99 21.20 -31.09
N PHE A 690 35.10 20.76 -29.84
CA PHE A 690 36.37 20.32 -29.21
C PHE A 690 36.51 18.79 -29.28
N GLY A 691 35.42 18.05 -29.38
CA GLY A 691 35.42 16.61 -29.51
C GLY A 691 34.13 16.01 -28.96
N GLU A 692 33.71 14.90 -29.54
CA GLU A 692 32.68 14.05 -28.98
C GLU A 692 33.22 13.29 -27.75
N ALA A 693 32.32 12.69 -26.99
CA ALA A 693 32.70 11.77 -25.92
C ALA A 693 33.48 10.58 -26.48
N MET A 694 34.68 10.36 -26.01
CA MET A 694 35.65 9.41 -26.52
C MET A 694 36.10 8.39 -25.46
N ALA A 695 36.77 7.33 -25.88
CA ALA A 695 37.32 6.33 -24.96
C ALA A 695 38.47 6.90 -24.10
N ALA A 696 38.73 6.28 -22.96
CA ALA A 696 39.76 6.71 -22.02
C ALA A 696 41.16 6.82 -22.69
N ASP A 697 41.48 5.90 -23.59
CA ASP A 697 42.76 5.88 -24.30
C ASP A 697 42.87 7.02 -25.32
N ASP A 698 41.78 7.40 -25.99
CA ASP A 698 41.75 8.51 -26.94
C ASP A 698 41.94 9.86 -26.21
N LEU A 699 41.27 10.00 -25.04
CA LEU A 699 41.46 11.18 -24.20
C LEU A 699 42.90 11.27 -23.66
N LEU A 700 43.48 10.13 -23.25
CA LEU A 700 44.90 10.08 -22.82
C LEU A 700 45.81 10.52 -23.94
N ALA A 701 45.58 10.14 -25.19
CA ALA A 701 46.37 10.61 -26.33
C ALA A 701 46.34 12.15 -26.44
N LEU A 702 45.15 12.78 -26.27
CA LEU A 702 45.05 14.24 -26.25
C LEU A 702 45.84 14.90 -25.11
N MET A 703 45.82 14.28 -23.92
CA MET A 703 46.60 14.77 -22.76
C MET A 703 48.09 14.67 -23.01
N VAL A 704 48.55 13.58 -23.61
CA VAL A 704 49.96 13.36 -23.96
C VAL A 704 50.42 14.35 -25.03
N ASP A 705 49.61 14.59 -26.07
CA ASP A 705 49.91 15.58 -27.11
C ASP A 705 50.02 16.99 -26.49
N GLN A 706 49.12 17.36 -25.60
CA GLN A 706 49.19 18.64 -24.87
C GLN A 706 50.46 18.72 -24.01
N ALA A 707 50.82 17.66 -23.29
CA ALA A 707 52.04 17.61 -22.46
C ALA A 707 53.30 17.75 -23.31
N ARG A 708 53.29 17.35 -24.58
CA ARG A 708 54.38 17.57 -25.57
C ARG A 708 54.38 18.97 -26.17
N GLY A 709 53.38 19.81 -25.83
CA GLY A 709 53.27 21.15 -26.34
C GLY A 709 52.39 21.29 -27.59
N GLU A 710 51.79 20.21 -28.05
CA GLU A 710 50.85 20.23 -29.17
C GLU A 710 49.46 20.75 -28.69
N ARG A 711 49.07 21.91 -29.13
CA ARG A 711 47.79 22.52 -28.79
C ARG A 711 46.76 22.24 -29.89
N ARG A 712 46.09 21.08 -29.80
CA ARG A 712 45.10 20.62 -30.80
C ARG A 712 44.01 21.63 -31.10
N PHE A 713 43.56 22.33 -30.10
CA PHE A 713 42.47 23.32 -30.24
C PHE A 713 42.95 24.75 -30.55
N ALA A 714 44.24 25.01 -30.58
CA ALA A 714 44.79 26.37 -30.77
C ALA A 714 44.30 27.05 -32.06
N ALA A 715 44.09 26.28 -33.11
CA ALA A 715 43.56 26.80 -34.39
C ALA A 715 42.17 27.42 -34.28
N LEU A 716 41.34 27.03 -33.27
CA LEU A 716 40.02 27.60 -33.01
C LEU A 716 40.07 28.95 -32.26
N PHE A 717 41.26 29.28 -31.73
CA PHE A 717 41.45 30.46 -30.86
C PHE A 717 42.31 31.57 -31.50
N GLY A 718 42.80 31.31 -32.71
CA GLY A 718 43.76 32.13 -33.46
C GLY A 718 43.29 33.44 -33.98
#